data_34d86ceffeb7d08df106b5d1f2ce0366
#
_entry.id   34d86ceffeb7d08df106b5d1f2ce0366
#
_cell.length_a   1.000
_cell.length_b   1.000
_cell.length_c   1.000
_cell.angle_alpha   90.00
_cell.angle_beta   90.00
_cell.angle_gamma   90.00
#
_symmetry.space_group_name_H-M   'P 1'
#
loop_
_entity.id
_entity.type
_entity.pdbx_description
1 polymer ?
#
loop_
_entity_poly.entity_id
_entity_poly.type
_entity_poly.pdbx_seq_one_letter_code
_entity_poly.pdbx_strand_id
1 'polypeptide(L)'
;MGDLARFVVRHRLLVGLAWLVLFLAGGAAAGPAASRLTFDFSLPGQPGYKAEQQLISTFGSSSADTLVPVLTVPAGSTVAQHAADVGRVFDAVRTRLPQARVVDFASTGDPRFVTDDGRSTFALVQGPRVNGFGPGLKASLDPVLKSAAESAGFQSGLTSYELLAAGGNAQGPSVLVETLFGALGALAVLVFVFASFLAFVPLVVAAVSILTTFLLVLGLTYVTDVSFVVQFLIALVGLGVAIDYSLLLVSRWREERAKGRSNDEAVVVAVQTAGRAVLASGVTVAISLLALLVVPVPFLRSMGLGGMLIPLVSVAVVLTLLPALLSKVGPRVDWPRIRHDAVAARGWSAWARLIVRRRWIAAGVAVIALGLVITPVFGLKIGQSGTGSLARSGPAYDVLQQLKAGGVTDGVLTPIEVLVPQQQAAVAVRAASDVPGVRTAAAGGINKGLAVIDVVPVRETVDSTSNGVVDGVRRSVTSAVGGSVGVAGTGAVVQDYFRAVYDNFPYVLALIAVITFLLLVRTFRSVLLPIKAVLLNLVSLAAVFGAVVFFWQQGHGADAVFGVSPTGAITFWLPVIIFAFLFGLSMDYEVFILARMREQYDETGSTAQAVVTGLGRTGRLVTSAALILFFSFAALASSPGTDIKVLGTALGVGILIDATLVRALLVPALVSLFGRWNWWLPNGLARVLRVKASPVASAGTEPGLPATQLTPV
;
A
#
# COMPACT_ATOMS: atom_id res chain seq x y z
N MET A 1 0.69 -25.38 -22.26
CA MET A 1 -0.32 -24.38 -22.69
C MET A 1 -1.23 -24.88 -23.79
N GLY A 2 -0.72 -25.43 -24.91
CA GLY A 2 -1.59 -25.92 -26.03
C GLY A 2 -2.53 -27.03 -25.59
N ASP A 3 -2.05 -27.99 -24.81
CA ASP A 3 -2.87 -29.10 -24.32
C ASP A 3 -3.95 -28.63 -23.35
N LEU A 4 -3.61 -27.70 -22.45
CA LEU A 4 -4.57 -27.07 -21.55
C LEU A 4 -5.67 -26.35 -22.38
N ALA A 5 -5.29 -25.56 -23.37
CA ALA A 5 -6.25 -24.84 -24.20
C ALA A 5 -7.20 -25.80 -24.94
N ARG A 6 -6.66 -26.87 -25.56
CA ARG A 6 -7.47 -27.90 -26.22
C ARG A 6 -8.41 -28.63 -25.26
N PHE A 7 -7.93 -28.96 -24.05
CA PHE A 7 -8.75 -29.56 -23.00
C PHE A 7 -9.91 -28.63 -22.61
N VAL A 8 -9.63 -27.35 -22.34
CA VAL A 8 -10.63 -26.34 -21.93
C VAL A 8 -11.69 -26.14 -23.01
N VAL A 9 -11.28 -26.01 -24.29
CA VAL A 9 -12.20 -25.83 -25.39
C VAL A 9 -13.09 -27.08 -25.57
N ARG A 10 -12.53 -28.28 -25.42
CA ARG A 10 -13.28 -29.54 -25.50
C ARG A 10 -14.28 -29.72 -24.37
N HIS A 11 -13.91 -29.31 -23.13
CA HIS A 11 -14.73 -29.49 -21.92
C HIS A 11 -15.29 -28.16 -21.38
N ARG A 12 -15.57 -27.19 -22.27
CA ARG A 12 -15.97 -25.81 -21.94
C ARG A 12 -17.15 -25.69 -20.95
N LEU A 13 -18.11 -26.63 -21.03
CA LEU A 13 -19.26 -26.65 -20.11
C LEU A 13 -18.86 -27.07 -18.69
N LEU A 14 -18.04 -28.12 -18.57
CA LEU A 14 -17.52 -28.55 -17.28
C LEU A 14 -16.66 -27.49 -16.61
N VAL A 15 -15.77 -26.85 -17.36
CA VAL A 15 -14.93 -25.75 -16.87
C VAL A 15 -15.81 -24.57 -16.44
N GLY A 16 -16.82 -24.20 -17.24
CA GLY A 16 -17.76 -23.14 -16.88
C GLY A 16 -18.57 -23.46 -15.60
N LEU A 17 -19.03 -24.70 -15.46
CA LEU A 17 -19.76 -25.15 -14.27
C LEU A 17 -18.85 -25.16 -13.01
N ALA A 18 -17.62 -25.63 -13.13
CA ALA A 18 -16.67 -25.61 -12.02
C ALA A 18 -16.41 -24.20 -11.51
N TRP A 19 -16.18 -23.26 -12.43
CA TRP A 19 -16.00 -21.84 -12.07
C TRP A 19 -17.27 -21.20 -11.53
N LEU A 20 -18.45 -21.58 -12.00
CA LEU A 20 -19.72 -21.12 -11.44
C LEU A 20 -19.89 -21.58 -9.99
N VAL A 21 -19.54 -22.84 -9.68
CA VAL A 21 -19.57 -23.37 -8.31
C VAL A 21 -18.58 -22.58 -7.41
N LEU A 22 -17.36 -22.34 -7.89
CA LEU A 22 -16.36 -21.55 -7.15
C LEU A 22 -16.79 -20.10 -6.95
N PHE A 23 -17.44 -19.50 -7.95
CA PHE A 23 -18.00 -18.14 -7.85
C PHE A 23 -19.08 -18.05 -6.77
N LEU A 24 -20.04 -18.99 -6.75
CA LEU A 24 -21.11 -19.03 -5.75
C LEU A 24 -20.58 -19.32 -4.36
N ALA A 25 -19.66 -20.28 -4.23
CA ALA A 25 -18.99 -20.58 -2.97
C ALA A 25 -18.17 -19.38 -2.46
N GLY A 26 -17.47 -18.67 -3.36
CA GLY A 26 -16.72 -17.46 -3.04
C GLY A 26 -17.63 -16.31 -2.60
N GLY A 27 -18.79 -16.15 -3.22
CA GLY A 27 -19.81 -15.19 -2.79
C GLY A 27 -20.31 -15.45 -1.38
N ALA A 28 -20.58 -16.72 -1.06
CA ALA A 28 -20.96 -17.14 0.30
C ALA A 28 -19.82 -16.98 1.32
N ALA A 29 -18.56 -17.11 0.88
CA ALA A 29 -17.38 -17.01 1.73
C ALA A 29 -16.94 -15.55 2.01
N ALA A 30 -17.34 -14.57 1.18
CA ALA A 30 -16.81 -13.22 1.26
C ALA A 30 -17.11 -12.52 2.60
N GLY A 31 -18.36 -12.62 3.11
CA GLY A 31 -18.74 -12.08 4.43
C GLY A 31 -17.98 -12.74 5.58
N PRO A 32 -18.03 -14.08 5.71
CA PRO A 32 -17.25 -14.80 6.71
C PRO A 32 -15.74 -14.56 6.63
N ALA A 33 -15.16 -14.42 5.43
CA ALA A 33 -13.76 -14.06 5.29
C ALA A 33 -13.47 -12.67 5.86
N ALA A 34 -14.25 -11.66 5.48
CA ALA A 34 -14.07 -10.29 5.94
C ALA A 34 -14.18 -10.16 7.47
N SER A 35 -15.11 -10.89 8.10
CA SER A 35 -15.29 -10.87 9.57
C SER A 35 -14.16 -11.51 10.36
N ARG A 36 -13.31 -12.35 9.72
CA ARG A 36 -12.17 -13.03 10.34
C ARG A 36 -10.85 -12.31 10.10
N LEU A 37 -10.81 -11.25 9.30
CA LEU A 37 -9.61 -10.46 9.08
C LEU A 37 -9.21 -9.70 10.33
N THR A 38 -7.91 -9.64 10.60
CA THR A 38 -7.39 -9.04 11.83
C THR A 38 -6.86 -7.63 11.60
N PHE A 39 -6.95 -6.81 12.65
CA PHE A 39 -6.37 -5.47 12.74
C PHE A 39 -5.10 -5.47 13.61
N ASP A 40 -4.48 -6.64 13.79
CA ASP A 40 -3.32 -6.76 14.66
C ASP A 40 -2.03 -6.33 13.94
N PHE A 41 -1.45 -5.23 14.42
CA PHE A 41 -0.16 -4.68 14.02
C PHE A 41 0.94 -5.07 15.01
N SER A 42 0.74 -6.04 15.88
CA SER A 42 1.73 -6.43 16.87
C SER A 42 3.02 -6.96 16.23
N LEU A 43 4.13 -6.74 16.92
CA LEU A 43 5.47 -7.21 16.52
C LEU A 43 6.04 -8.16 17.57
N PRO A 44 5.61 -9.43 17.60
CA PRO A 44 6.10 -10.42 18.56
C PRO A 44 7.64 -10.48 18.56
N GLY A 45 8.21 -10.46 19.77
CA GLY A 45 9.67 -10.53 19.93
C GLY A 45 10.40 -9.20 20.00
N GLN A 46 9.82 -8.10 19.55
CA GLN A 46 10.41 -6.76 19.64
C GLN A 46 10.34 -6.19 21.06
N PRO A 47 11.27 -5.28 21.43
CA PRO A 47 11.32 -4.71 22.79
C PRO A 47 10.05 -3.98 23.21
N GLY A 48 9.46 -3.14 22.36
CA GLY A 48 8.22 -2.42 22.65
C GLY A 48 7.03 -3.37 22.81
N TYR A 49 6.93 -4.41 21.98
CA TYR A 49 5.91 -5.44 22.15
C TYR A 49 6.03 -6.21 23.48
N LYS A 50 7.26 -6.57 23.88
CA LYS A 50 7.50 -7.23 25.18
C LYS A 50 7.10 -6.34 26.34
N ALA A 51 7.46 -5.06 26.28
CA ALA A 51 7.07 -4.06 27.29
C ALA A 51 5.54 -3.90 27.34
N GLU A 52 4.87 -3.83 26.18
CA GLU A 52 3.42 -3.74 26.08
C GLU A 52 2.73 -4.98 26.68
N GLN A 53 3.22 -6.20 26.37
CA GLN A 53 2.67 -7.44 26.96
C GLN A 53 2.87 -7.49 28.48
N GLN A 54 4.01 -7.00 28.97
CA GLN A 54 4.28 -6.90 30.40
C GLN A 54 3.35 -5.87 31.06
N LEU A 55 3.09 -4.75 30.40
CA LEU A 55 2.15 -3.72 30.83
C LEU A 55 0.73 -4.32 30.96
N ILE A 56 0.24 -4.96 29.92
CA ILE A 56 -1.09 -5.59 29.88
C ILE A 56 -1.22 -6.67 30.98
N SER A 57 -0.23 -7.55 31.12
CA SER A 57 -0.27 -8.64 32.12
C SER A 57 -0.14 -8.16 33.56
N THR A 58 0.49 -7.00 33.77
CA THR A 58 0.70 -6.45 35.10
C THR A 58 -0.41 -5.48 35.50
N PHE A 59 -0.79 -4.56 34.61
CA PHE A 59 -1.70 -3.46 34.91
C PHE A 59 -3.09 -3.61 34.26
N GLY A 60 -3.28 -4.56 33.32
CA GLY A 60 -4.53 -4.73 32.60
C GLY A 60 -4.81 -3.64 31.55
N SER A 61 -3.91 -2.70 31.36
CA SER A 61 -4.07 -1.55 30.45
C SER A 61 -3.03 -1.59 29.34
N SER A 62 -3.36 -0.97 28.20
CA SER A 62 -2.52 -0.86 27.01
C SER A 62 -2.20 0.61 26.74
N SER A 63 -1.00 0.89 26.25
CA SER A 63 -0.60 2.23 25.79
C SER A 63 -1.20 2.58 24.42
N ALA A 64 -1.76 1.61 23.71
CA ALA A 64 -2.23 1.80 22.32
C ALA A 64 -3.37 2.83 22.22
N ASP A 65 -4.25 2.92 23.23
CA ASP A 65 -5.45 3.73 23.23
C ASP A 65 -5.48 4.70 24.42
N THR A 66 -4.54 5.65 24.47
CA THR A 66 -4.57 6.67 25.51
C THR A 66 -5.65 7.68 25.22
N LEU A 67 -6.68 7.74 26.08
CA LEU A 67 -7.69 8.78 26.08
C LEU A 67 -7.22 9.97 26.95
N VAL A 68 -7.49 11.18 26.46
CA VAL A 68 -7.14 12.43 27.15
C VAL A 68 -8.41 13.20 27.49
N PRO A 69 -9.03 12.92 28.65
CA PRO A 69 -10.11 13.76 29.18
C PRO A 69 -9.56 15.11 29.64
N VAL A 70 -10.33 16.16 29.36
CA VAL A 70 -10.02 17.54 29.71
C VAL A 70 -11.14 18.09 30.55
N LEU A 71 -10.81 18.70 31.67
CA LEU A 71 -11.75 19.44 32.54
C LEU A 71 -11.41 20.92 32.50
N THR A 72 -12.43 21.75 32.34
CA THR A 72 -12.30 23.21 32.36
C THR A 72 -13.12 23.79 33.51
N VAL A 73 -12.46 24.50 34.40
CA VAL A 73 -13.11 25.15 35.53
C VAL A 73 -13.85 26.43 35.13
N PRO A 74 -14.84 26.89 35.89
CA PRO A 74 -15.61 28.10 35.59
C PRO A 74 -14.74 29.34 35.34
N ALA A 75 -15.25 30.28 34.54
CA ALA A 75 -14.56 31.52 34.28
C ALA A 75 -14.22 32.30 35.57
N GLY A 76 -13.00 32.81 35.66
CA GLY A 76 -12.51 33.53 36.81
C GLY A 76 -11.95 32.66 37.93
N SER A 77 -11.90 31.32 37.77
CA SER A 77 -11.25 30.41 38.73
C SER A 77 -10.12 29.62 38.06
N THR A 78 -9.30 28.99 38.87
CA THR A 78 -8.16 28.17 38.45
C THR A 78 -8.31 26.72 38.91
N VAL A 79 -7.67 25.79 38.18
CA VAL A 79 -7.59 24.38 38.56
C VAL A 79 -7.02 24.18 39.97
N ALA A 80 -6.02 24.98 40.35
CA ALA A 80 -5.42 24.91 41.69
C ALA A 80 -6.44 25.23 42.81
N GLN A 81 -7.35 26.18 42.57
CA GLN A 81 -8.45 26.50 43.49
C GLN A 81 -9.48 25.39 43.63
N HIS A 82 -9.63 24.57 42.59
CA HIS A 82 -10.59 23.46 42.50
C HIS A 82 -9.91 22.08 42.55
N ALA A 83 -8.66 21.98 43.05
CA ALA A 83 -7.90 20.74 43.01
C ALA A 83 -8.64 19.54 43.66
N ALA A 84 -9.38 19.75 44.74
CA ALA A 84 -10.18 18.73 45.41
C ALA A 84 -11.38 18.26 44.54
N ASP A 85 -12.01 19.20 43.82
CA ASP A 85 -13.15 18.90 42.97
C ASP A 85 -12.68 18.14 41.69
N VAL A 86 -11.58 18.56 41.10
CA VAL A 86 -10.90 17.86 40.00
C VAL A 86 -10.54 16.44 40.43
N GLY A 87 -9.97 16.27 41.65
CA GLY A 87 -9.68 14.96 42.22
C GLY A 87 -10.92 14.08 42.28
N ARG A 88 -12.06 14.62 42.81
CA ARG A 88 -13.32 13.86 42.88
C ARG A 88 -13.86 13.40 41.51
N VAL A 89 -13.70 14.23 40.48
CA VAL A 89 -14.14 13.83 39.11
C VAL A 89 -13.31 12.65 38.63
N PHE A 90 -11.97 12.69 38.75
CA PHE A 90 -11.14 11.57 38.30
C PHE A 90 -11.23 10.36 39.25
N ASP A 91 -11.52 10.52 40.52
CA ASP A 91 -11.80 9.41 41.44
C ASP A 91 -13.13 8.70 41.09
N ALA A 92 -14.13 9.44 40.62
CA ALA A 92 -15.34 8.82 40.04
C ALA A 92 -15.03 7.96 38.80
N VAL A 93 -14.11 8.43 37.96
CA VAL A 93 -13.63 7.64 36.80
C VAL A 93 -12.90 6.37 37.27
N ARG A 94 -11.95 6.47 38.21
CA ARG A 94 -11.24 5.32 38.79
C ARG A 94 -12.19 4.29 39.42
N THR A 95 -13.20 4.77 40.16
CA THR A 95 -14.19 3.91 40.83
C THR A 95 -15.08 3.18 39.85
N ARG A 96 -15.55 3.88 38.79
CA ARG A 96 -16.46 3.31 37.79
C ARG A 96 -15.77 2.48 36.74
N LEU A 97 -14.47 2.72 36.51
CA LEU A 97 -13.64 2.06 35.49
C LEU A 97 -12.34 1.50 36.12
N PRO A 98 -12.44 0.52 37.04
CA PRO A 98 -11.29 0.00 37.77
C PRO A 98 -10.24 -0.67 36.87
N GLN A 99 -10.59 -1.03 35.65
CA GLN A 99 -9.68 -1.56 34.63
C GLN A 99 -8.87 -0.47 33.93
N ALA A 100 -9.19 0.82 34.12
CA ALA A 100 -8.46 1.93 33.52
C ALA A 100 -7.44 2.52 34.51
N ARG A 101 -6.25 2.83 34.01
CA ARG A 101 -5.28 3.67 34.72
C ARG A 101 -5.60 5.13 34.44
N VAL A 102 -5.51 5.96 35.46
CA VAL A 102 -5.77 7.41 35.38
C VAL A 102 -4.64 8.16 36.02
N VAL A 103 -3.94 8.99 35.28
CA VAL A 103 -2.88 9.88 35.74
C VAL A 103 -3.31 11.31 35.48
N ASP A 104 -3.41 12.13 36.54
CA ASP A 104 -3.95 13.48 36.49
C ASP A 104 -3.23 14.43 37.47
N PHE A 105 -3.60 15.69 37.40
CA PHE A 105 -3.06 16.74 38.30
C PHE A 105 -3.25 16.41 39.80
N ALA A 106 -4.42 15.94 40.19
CA ALA A 106 -4.72 15.70 41.61
C ALA A 106 -3.90 14.53 42.17
N SER A 107 -3.64 13.50 41.37
CA SER A 107 -2.85 12.33 41.78
C SER A 107 -1.35 12.58 41.78
N THR A 108 -0.85 13.50 40.94
CA THR A 108 0.59 13.76 40.78
C THR A 108 1.09 15.03 41.44
N GLY A 109 0.22 16.01 41.64
CA GLY A 109 0.58 17.37 42.08
C GLY A 109 1.41 18.15 41.02
N ASP A 110 1.58 17.61 39.81
CA ASP A 110 2.42 18.22 38.79
C ASP A 110 1.65 19.29 38.01
N PRO A 111 2.03 20.58 38.09
CA PRO A 111 1.35 21.67 37.39
C PRO A 111 1.40 21.54 35.88
N ARG A 112 2.28 20.68 35.31
CA ARG A 112 2.38 20.44 33.87
C ARG A 112 1.17 19.66 33.31
N PHE A 113 0.30 19.10 34.17
CA PHE A 113 -1.03 18.58 33.77
C PHE A 113 -2.09 19.69 33.69
N VAL A 114 -1.73 20.94 33.93
CA VAL A 114 -2.61 22.10 33.83
C VAL A 114 -2.17 22.96 32.64
N THR A 115 -3.11 23.61 31.98
CA THR A 115 -2.84 24.58 30.91
C THR A 115 -2.17 25.85 31.47
N ASP A 116 -1.43 26.58 30.60
CA ASP A 116 -0.65 27.77 31.02
C ASP A 116 -1.54 28.89 31.59
N ASP A 117 -2.81 28.96 31.16
CA ASP A 117 -3.81 29.88 31.71
C ASP A 117 -4.42 29.42 33.05
N GLY A 118 -4.06 28.24 33.51
CA GLY A 118 -4.52 27.63 34.76
C GLY A 118 -6.00 27.19 34.74
N ARG A 119 -6.68 27.27 33.59
CA ARG A 119 -8.13 27.04 33.50
C ARG A 119 -8.55 25.64 33.17
N SER A 120 -7.69 24.89 32.47
CA SER A 120 -7.99 23.52 32.08
C SER A 120 -6.95 22.57 32.64
N THR A 121 -7.37 21.36 32.94
CA THR A 121 -6.48 20.25 33.30
C THR A 121 -6.83 19.03 32.46
N PHE A 122 -5.84 18.20 32.20
CA PHE A 122 -6.05 16.95 31.50
C PHE A 122 -5.57 15.76 32.32
N ALA A 123 -6.07 14.58 31.95
CA ALA A 123 -5.55 13.32 32.46
C ALA A 123 -5.14 12.39 31.32
N LEU A 124 -4.29 11.41 31.63
CA LEU A 124 -4.04 10.27 30.77
C LEU A 124 -4.86 9.10 31.28
N VAL A 125 -5.73 8.54 30.44
CA VAL A 125 -6.56 7.39 30.78
C VAL A 125 -6.27 6.26 29.81
N GLN A 126 -5.64 5.19 30.33
CA GLN A 126 -5.32 3.99 29.55
C GLN A 126 -6.20 2.83 30.01
N GLY A 127 -6.81 2.13 29.06
CA GLY A 127 -7.69 0.99 29.30
C GLY A 127 -7.18 -0.33 28.75
N PRO A 128 -7.98 -1.40 28.87
CA PRO A 128 -7.68 -2.67 28.24
C PRO A 128 -7.57 -2.52 26.72
N ARG A 129 -6.67 -3.30 26.12
CA ARG A 129 -6.53 -3.33 24.65
C ARG A 129 -7.82 -3.80 24.01
N VAL A 130 -8.32 -3.05 23.03
CA VAL A 130 -9.46 -3.42 22.20
C VAL A 130 -8.95 -3.96 20.86
N ASN A 131 -9.41 -5.14 20.48
CA ASN A 131 -9.13 -5.71 19.17
C ASN A 131 -10.23 -5.27 18.18
N GLY A 132 -9.87 -4.51 17.16
CA GLY A 132 -10.80 -4.05 16.12
C GLY A 132 -11.31 -2.61 16.31
N PHE A 133 -12.31 -2.22 15.50
CA PHE A 133 -12.93 -0.88 15.51
C PHE A 133 -14.07 -0.75 16.54
N GLY A 134 -13.99 -1.42 17.67
CA GLY A 134 -14.99 -1.29 18.75
C GLY A 134 -14.95 0.10 19.40
N PRO A 135 -16.03 0.49 20.11
CA PRO A 135 -16.10 1.81 20.77
C PRO A 135 -15.09 1.99 21.92
N GLY A 136 -14.32 0.98 22.24
CA GLY A 136 -13.26 0.99 23.23
C GLY A 136 -13.68 1.52 24.60
N LEU A 137 -12.71 2.03 25.35
CA LEU A 137 -12.93 2.65 26.67
C LEU A 137 -13.78 3.93 26.58
N LYS A 138 -13.82 4.62 25.43
CA LYS A 138 -14.60 5.85 25.23
C LYS A 138 -16.05 5.71 25.62
N ALA A 139 -16.71 4.63 25.18
CA ALA A 139 -18.15 4.41 25.42
C ALA A 139 -18.48 4.35 26.92
N SER A 140 -17.55 3.86 27.74
CA SER A 140 -17.71 3.79 29.19
C SER A 140 -17.21 5.05 29.91
N LEU A 141 -16.14 5.69 29.39
CA LEU A 141 -15.52 6.87 30.00
C LEU A 141 -16.37 8.14 29.82
N ASP A 142 -16.85 8.41 28.61
CA ASP A 142 -17.51 9.67 28.26
C ASP A 142 -18.73 9.99 29.15
N PRO A 143 -19.68 9.05 29.38
CA PRO A 143 -20.83 9.32 30.26
C PRO A 143 -20.43 9.49 31.73
N VAL A 144 -19.41 8.77 32.21
CA VAL A 144 -18.94 8.89 33.60
C VAL A 144 -18.26 10.24 33.81
N LEU A 145 -17.36 10.63 32.87
CA LEU A 145 -16.67 11.90 32.91
C LEU A 145 -17.63 13.08 32.88
N LYS A 146 -18.59 13.05 31.95
CA LYS A 146 -19.61 14.09 31.80
C LYS A 146 -20.44 14.27 33.08
N SER A 147 -21.01 13.19 33.60
CA SER A 147 -21.83 13.23 34.81
C SER A 147 -21.06 13.74 36.02
N ALA A 148 -19.80 13.30 36.21
CA ALA A 148 -18.97 13.74 37.34
C ALA A 148 -18.54 15.21 37.18
N ALA A 149 -18.20 15.65 35.96
CA ALA A 149 -17.81 17.04 35.70
C ALA A 149 -18.99 18.00 35.87
N GLU A 150 -20.18 17.66 35.34
CA GLU A 150 -21.39 18.45 35.52
C GLU A 150 -21.76 18.61 37.00
N SER A 151 -21.62 17.55 37.80
CA SER A 151 -21.84 17.59 39.26
C SER A 151 -20.87 18.51 39.98
N ALA A 152 -19.68 18.72 39.43
CA ALA A 152 -18.66 19.65 39.95
C ALA A 152 -18.77 21.05 39.35
N GLY A 153 -19.69 21.28 38.40
CA GLY A 153 -19.83 22.55 37.69
C GLY A 153 -18.74 22.81 36.64
N PHE A 154 -18.07 21.75 36.15
CA PHE A 154 -17.01 21.82 35.15
C PHE A 154 -17.51 21.47 33.76
N GLN A 155 -16.87 22.04 32.75
CA GLN A 155 -16.97 21.55 31.39
C GLN A 155 -16.00 20.39 31.17
N SER A 156 -16.43 19.37 30.45
CA SER A 156 -15.59 18.22 30.12
C SER A 156 -15.52 17.97 28.62
N GLY A 157 -14.38 17.51 28.17
CA GLY A 157 -14.16 17.08 26.81
C GLY A 157 -13.23 15.88 26.74
N LEU A 158 -13.20 15.20 25.61
CA LEU A 158 -12.38 14.02 25.41
C LEU A 158 -11.69 14.06 24.04
N THR A 159 -10.37 13.83 24.02
CA THR A 159 -9.58 13.69 22.81
C THR A 159 -8.68 12.47 22.89
N SER A 160 -8.25 11.96 21.76
CA SER A 160 -7.20 10.93 21.62
C SER A 160 -6.79 10.82 20.15
N TYR A 161 -5.67 10.14 19.89
CA TYR A 161 -5.22 9.86 18.53
C TYR A 161 -6.32 9.12 17.72
N GLU A 162 -6.94 8.10 18.29
CA GLU A 162 -7.99 7.32 17.63
C GLU A 162 -9.30 8.09 17.44
N LEU A 163 -9.68 8.92 18.40
CA LEU A 163 -10.89 9.75 18.26
C LEU A 163 -10.74 10.77 17.13
N LEU A 164 -9.55 11.31 16.96
CA LEU A 164 -9.23 12.18 15.83
C LEU A 164 -9.25 11.40 14.52
N ALA A 165 -8.67 10.21 14.49
CA ALA A 165 -8.69 9.34 13.32
C ALA A 165 -10.12 8.92 12.92
N ALA A 166 -10.97 8.61 13.89
CA ALA A 166 -12.38 8.26 13.68
C ALA A 166 -13.26 9.47 13.30
N GLY A 167 -12.93 10.67 13.77
CA GLY A 167 -13.66 11.91 13.48
C GLY A 167 -13.46 12.45 12.07
N GLY A 168 -12.40 12.03 11.39
CA GLY A 168 -12.12 12.39 10.00
C GLY A 168 -12.83 11.47 8.99
N ASN A 169 -14.15 11.63 8.78
CA ASN A 169 -14.92 10.89 7.76
C ASN A 169 -15.03 9.35 7.97
N ALA A 170 -15.45 8.92 9.13
CA ALA A 170 -15.74 7.51 9.43
C ALA A 170 -16.86 6.85 8.57
N GLN A 171 -17.52 7.59 7.69
CA GLN A 171 -18.58 7.12 6.80
C GLN A 171 -18.16 7.22 5.33
N GLY A 172 -17.10 6.53 4.95
CA GLY A 172 -16.77 6.32 3.54
C GLY A 172 -17.59 5.20 2.91
N PRO A 173 -17.58 5.09 1.56
CA PRO A 173 -18.26 4.02 0.87
C PRO A 173 -17.71 2.65 1.32
N SER A 174 -18.56 1.62 1.30
CA SER A 174 -18.12 0.24 1.58
C SER A 174 -17.19 -0.26 0.47
N VAL A 175 -16.34 -1.25 0.78
CA VAL A 175 -15.44 -1.91 -0.20
C VAL A 175 -16.19 -2.37 -1.45
N LEU A 176 -17.44 -2.79 -1.30
CA LEU A 176 -18.30 -3.18 -2.43
C LEU A 176 -18.62 -1.98 -3.33
N VAL A 177 -18.98 -0.83 -2.75
CA VAL A 177 -19.28 0.40 -3.51
C VAL A 177 -18.02 0.90 -4.24
N GLU A 178 -16.87 0.91 -3.58
CA GLU A 178 -15.57 1.25 -4.18
C GLU A 178 -15.24 0.33 -5.35
N THR A 179 -15.44 -0.99 -5.18
CA THR A 179 -15.22 -1.98 -6.23
C THR A 179 -16.13 -1.74 -7.44
N LEU A 180 -17.39 -1.36 -7.20
CA LEU A 180 -18.34 -1.03 -8.28
C LEU A 180 -17.92 0.25 -9.04
N PHE A 181 -17.45 1.29 -8.34
CA PHE A 181 -16.92 2.49 -9.01
C PHE A 181 -15.68 2.16 -9.86
N GLY A 182 -14.74 1.37 -9.33
CA GLY A 182 -13.60 0.89 -10.09
C GLY A 182 -14.00 0.06 -11.31
N ALA A 183 -14.98 -0.82 -11.16
CA ALA A 183 -15.53 -1.62 -12.25
C ALA A 183 -16.22 -0.78 -13.34
N LEU A 184 -16.94 0.28 -12.97
CA LEU A 184 -17.55 1.22 -13.92
C LEU A 184 -16.50 1.99 -14.71
N GLY A 185 -15.46 2.49 -14.04
CA GLY A 185 -14.32 3.14 -14.70
C GLY A 185 -13.62 2.20 -15.68
N ALA A 186 -13.34 0.97 -15.24
CA ALA A 186 -12.75 -0.07 -16.08
C ALA A 186 -13.65 -0.43 -17.26
N LEU A 187 -14.97 -0.55 -17.05
CA LEU A 187 -15.94 -0.81 -18.11
C LEU A 187 -15.93 0.29 -19.18
N ALA A 188 -15.89 1.56 -18.77
CA ALA A 188 -15.83 2.68 -19.71
C ALA A 188 -14.60 2.56 -20.64
N VAL A 189 -13.43 2.23 -20.07
CA VAL A 189 -12.21 2.01 -20.85
C VAL A 189 -12.36 0.77 -21.76
N LEU A 190 -12.89 -0.33 -21.25
CA LEU A 190 -13.10 -1.56 -22.05
C LEU A 190 -14.09 -1.34 -23.22
N VAL A 191 -15.17 -0.60 -22.99
CA VAL A 191 -16.13 -0.22 -24.05
C VAL A 191 -15.43 0.63 -25.09
N PHE A 192 -14.60 1.59 -24.68
CA PHE A 192 -13.81 2.41 -25.60
C PHE A 192 -12.80 1.57 -26.41
N VAL A 193 -12.18 0.57 -25.79
CA VAL A 193 -11.17 -0.30 -26.43
C VAL A 193 -11.80 -1.29 -27.39
N PHE A 194 -12.79 -2.05 -26.91
CA PHE A 194 -13.38 -3.15 -27.67
C PHE A 194 -14.52 -2.70 -28.59
N ALA A 195 -15.24 -1.64 -28.23
CA ALA A 195 -16.40 -1.14 -28.94
C ALA A 195 -17.41 -2.28 -29.30
N SER A 196 -17.64 -3.17 -28.33
CA SER A 196 -18.51 -4.35 -28.44
C SER A 196 -18.89 -4.85 -27.04
N PHE A 197 -19.91 -5.73 -26.95
CA PHE A 197 -20.29 -6.39 -25.71
C PHE A 197 -19.18 -7.26 -25.09
N LEU A 198 -18.11 -7.51 -25.84
CA LEU A 198 -16.91 -8.17 -25.33
C LEU A 198 -16.28 -7.43 -24.12
N ALA A 199 -16.56 -6.14 -23.96
CA ALA A 199 -16.14 -5.34 -22.79
C ALA A 199 -16.61 -5.91 -21.45
N PHE A 200 -17.72 -6.64 -21.40
CA PHE A 200 -18.23 -7.25 -20.18
C PHE A 200 -17.49 -8.53 -19.78
N VAL A 201 -16.85 -9.23 -20.72
CA VAL A 201 -16.18 -10.52 -20.44
C VAL A 201 -15.05 -10.39 -19.42
N PRO A 202 -14.14 -9.40 -19.50
CA PRO A 202 -13.12 -9.17 -18.48
C PRO A 202 -13.69 -8.90 -17.10
N LEU A 203 -14.83 -8.20 -16.98
CA LEU A 203 -15.50 -7.95 -15.69
C LEU A 203 -16.06 -9.23 -15.06
N VAL A 204 -16.63 -10.13 -15.88
CA VAL A 204 -17.06 -11.45 -15.40
C VAL A 204 -15.86 -12.25 -14.88
N VAL A 205 -14.74 -12.24 -15.61
CA VAL A 205 -13.50 -12.89 -15.19
C VAL A 205 -12.99 -12.29 -13.87
N ALA A 206 -13.03 -10.97 -13.73
CA ALA A 206 -12.63 -10.28 -12.51
C ALA A 206 -13.52 -10.65 -11.31
N ALA A 207 -14.85 -10.65 -11.49
CA ALA A 207 -15.78 -11.04 -10.44
C ALA A 207 -15.54 -12.49 -9.97
N VAL A 208 -15.32 -13.43 -10.89
CA VAL A 208 -14.98 -14.82 -10.55
C VAL A 208 -13.64 -14.89 -9.82
N SER A 209 -12.63 -14.15 -10.29
CA SER A 209 -11.31 -14.12 -9.64
C SER A 209 -11.39 -13.58 -8.22
N ILE A 210 -12.06 -12.45 -8.01
CA ILE A 210 -12.22 -11.80 -6.70
C ILE A 210 -12.91 -12.75 -5.71
N LEU A 211 -14.07 -13.28 -6.06
CA LEU A 211 -14.84 -14.12 -5.16
C LEU A 211 -14.13 -15.45 -4.86
N THR A 212 -13.50 -16.06 -5.86
CA THR A 212 -12.68 -17.26 -5.64
C THR A 212 -11.48 -16.97 -4.72
N THR A 213 -10.88 -15.77 -4.82
CA THR A 213 -9.79 -15.37 -3.92
C THR A 213 -10.30 -15.20 -2.49
N PHE A 214 -11.48 -14.62 -2.27
CA PHE A 214 -12.11 -14.57 -0.95
C PHE A 214 -12.35 -15.95 -0.35
N LEU A 215 -12.76 -16.94 -1.17
CA LEU A 215 -12.90 -18.33 -0.71
C LEU A 215 -11.58 -18.92 -0.22
N LEU A 216 -10.48 -18.70 -0.96
CA LEU A 216 -9.15 -19.16 -0.58
C LEU A 216 -8.62 -18.43 0.66
N VAL A 217 -8.88 -17.13 0.76
CA VAL A 217 -8.49 -16.34 1.94
C VAL A 217 -9.28 -16.76 3.16
N LEU A 218 -10.58 -17.09 3.04
CA LEU A 218 -11.31 -17.73 4.14
C LEU A 218 -10.61 -18.99 4.63
N GLY A 219 -10.20 -19.87 3.72
CA GLY A 219 -9.38 -21.05 4.07
C GLY A 219 -8.08 -20.68 4.77
N LEU A 220 -7.39 -19.62 4.31
CA LEU A 220 -6.14 -19.13 4.90
C LEU A 220 -6.34 -18.61 6.33
N THR A 221 -7.48 -17.96 6.64
CA THR A 221 -7.78 -17.48 8.01
C THR A 221 -7.95 -18.57 9.07
N TYR A 222 -8.08 -19.84 8.68
CA TYR A 222 -8.05 -20.97 9.62
C TYR A 222 -6.63 -21.47 9.94
N VAL A 223 -5.64 -21.02 9.16
CA VAL A 223 -4.23 -21.45 9.29
C VAL A 223 -3.36 -20.34 9.87
N THR A 224 -3.66 -19.10 9.54
CA THR A 224 -2.88 -17.93 9.98
C THR A 224 -3.77 -16.69 10.05
N ASP A 225 -3.35 -15.70 10.84
CA ASP A 225 -3.97 -14.39 10.85
C ASP A 225 -3.75 -13.70 9.51
N VAL A 226 -4.82 -13.11 8.97
CA VAL A 226 -4.80 -12.37 7.71
C VAL A 226 -5.25 -10.94 7.95
N SER A 227 -4.43 -9.99 7.52
CA SER A 227 -4.71 -8.56 7.68
C SER A 227 -5.96 -8.11 6.92
N PHE A 228 -6.72 -7.19 7.52
CA PHE A 228 -7.87 -6.53 6.91
C PHE A 228 -7.54 -5.82 5.58
N VAL A 229 -6.31 -5.37 5.39
CA VAL A 229 -5.88 -4.71 4.14
C VAL A 229 -6.02 -5.65 2.94
N VAL A 230 -5.91 -6.97 3.15
CA VAL A 230 -6.02 -7.98 2.09
C VAL A 230 -7.37 -7.91 1.36
N GLN A 231 -8.48 -7.56 2.04
CA GLN A 231 -9.79 -7.42 1.37
C GLN A 231 -9.81 -6.32 0.30
N PHE A 232 -9.18 -5.17 0.57
CA PHE A 232 -9.06 -4.07 -0.41
C PHE A 232 -8.19 -4.48 -1.59
N LEU A 233 -7.11 -5.21 -1.31
CA LEU A 233 -6.23 -5.73 -2.34
C LEU A 233 -6.96 -6.73 -3.24
N ILE A 234 -7.71 -7.69 -2.66
CA ILE A 234 -8.51 -8.66 -3.42
C ILE A 234 -9.51 -7.94 -4.31
N ALA A 235 -10.26 -6.99 -3.76
CA ALA A 235 -11.34 -6.33 -4.47
C ALA A 235 -10.82 -5.45 -5.62
N LEU A 236 -9.86 -4.57 -5.35
CA LEU A 236 -9.48 -3.49 -6.26
C LEU A 236 -8.24 -3.81 -7.09
N VAL A 237 -7.19 -4.39 -6.49
CA VAL A 237 -6.05 -4.90 -7.27
C VAL A 237 -6.47 -6.12 -8.07
N GLY A 238 -7.27 -7.01 -7.48
CA GLY A 238 -7.83 -8.18 -8.18
C GLY A 238 -8.67 -7.80 -9.38
N LEU A 239 -9.51 -6.76 -9.26
CA LEU A 239 -10.27 -6.20 -10.37
C LEU A 239 -9.34 -5.78 -11.52
N GLY A 240 -8.34 -4.93 -11.23
CA GLY A 240 -7.43 -4.41 -12.22
C GLY A 240 -6.62 -5.50 -12.91
N VAL A 241 -5.98 -6.38 -12.14
CA VAL A 241 -5.12 -7.47 -12.66
C VAL A 241 -5.89 -8.48 -13.50
N ALA A 242 -7.08 -8.91 -13.05
CA ALA A 242 -7.88 -9.88 -13.81
C ALA A 242 -8.39 -9.30 -15.13
N ILE A 243 -8.79 -8.02 -15.14
CA ILE A 243 -9.20 -7.34 -16.39
C ILE A 243 -8.01 -7.21 -17.33
N ASP A 244 -6.85 -6.82 -16.83
CA ASP A 244 -5.65 -6.62 -17.63
C ASP A 244 -5.20 -7.92 -18.31
N TYR A 245 -5.09 -9.00 -17.57
CA TYR A 245 -4.76 -10.31 -18.13
C TYR A 245 -5.79 -10.79 -19.16
N SER A 246 -7.07 -10.49 -18.91
CA SER A 246 -8.15 -10.77 -19.83
C SER A 246 -8.01 -9.96 -21.12
N LEU A 247 -7.66 -8.68 -21.01
CA LEU A 247 -7.45 -7.78 -22.16
C LEU A 247 -6.36 -8.31 -23.10
N LEU A 248 -5.26 -8.81 -22.56
CA LEU A 248 -4.16 -9.40 -23.33
C LEU A 248 -4.65 -10.61 -24.14
N LEU A 249 -5.36 -11.54 -23.51
CA LEU A 249 -5.83 -12.77 -24.17
C LEU A 249 -6.94 -12.50 -25.17
N VAL A 250 -7.88 -11.61 -24.85
CA VAL A 250 -8.99 -11.22 -25.75
C VAL A 250 -8.47 -10.48 -26.97
N SER A 251 -7.52 -9.55 -26.81
CA SER A 251 -6.91 -8.84 -27.93
C SER A 251 -6.19 -9.79 -28.86
N ARG A 252 -5.46 -10.77 -28.31
CA ARG A 252 -4.79 -11.79 -29.13
C ARG A 252 -5.76 -12.71 -29.84
N TRP A 253 -6.84 -13.12 -29.19
CA TRP A 253 -7.90 -13.88 -29.80
C TRP A 253 -8.54 -13.14 -31.01
N ARG A 254 -8.83 -11.82 -30.86
CA ARG A 254 -9.32 -10.98 -31.95
C ARG A 254 -8.34 -10.91 -33.13
N GLU A 255 -7.05 -10.71 -32.82
CA GLU A 255 -5.99 -10.68 -33.84
C GLU A 255 -5.94 -11.98 -34.66
N GLU A 256 -6.01 -13.13 -34.00
CA GLU A 256 -5.96 -14.43 -34.68
C GLU A 256 -7.24 -14.70 -35.49
N ARG A 257 -8.40 -14.27 -35.02
CA ARG A 257 -9.63 -14.32 -35.81
C ARG A 257 -9.58 -13.40 -37.03
N ALA A 258 -8.99 -12.23 -36.90
CA ALA A 258 -8.81 -11.33 -38.06
C ALA A 258 -7.89 -11.90 -39.14
N LYS A 259 -6.99 -12.85 -38.78
CA LYS A 259 -6.17 -13.61 -39.72
C LYS A 259 -6.92 -14.77 -40.40
N GLY A 260 -8.24 -14.92 -40.16
CA GLY A 260 -9.09 -15.95 -40.81
C GLY A 260 -9.12 -17.29 -40.07
N ARG A 261 -8.57 -17.43 -38.87
CA ARG A 261 -8.65 -18.66 -38.06
C ARG A 261 -10.08 -18.92 -37.58
N SER A 262 -10.43 -20.17 -37.42
CA SER A 262 -11.68 -20.57 -36.76
C SER A 262 -11.69 -20.08 -35.29
N ASN A 263 -12.87 -20.00 -34.69
CA ASN A 263 -12.99 -19.48 -33.31
C ASN A 263 -12.15 -20.29 -32.32
N ASP A 264 -12.27 -21.60 -32.33
CA ASP A 264 -11.59 -22.49 -31.39
C ASP A 264 -10.07 -22.52 -31.62
N GLU A 265 -9.60 -22.47 -32.88
CA GLU A 265 -8.19 -22.33 -33.20
C GLU A 265 -7.63 -21.00 -32.73
N ALA A 266 -8.36 -19.89 -32.93
CA ALA A 266 -7.96 -18.57 -32.45
C ALA A 266 -7.82 -18.54 -30.89
N VAL A 267 -8.74 -19.20 -30.18
CA VAL A 267 -8.65 -19.38 -28.73
C VAL A 267 -7.39 -20.16 -28.32
N VAL A 268 -7.14 -21.31 -28.99
CA VAL A 268 -5.96 -22.13 -28.68
C VAL A 268 -4.66 -21.37 -28.91
N VAL A 269 -4.54 -20.65 -30.04
CA VAL A 269 -3.35 -19.84 -30.33
C VAL A 269 -3.19 -18.69 -29.38
N ALA A 270 -4.29 -18.02 -29.00
CA ALA A 270 -4.25 -16.94 -27.99
C ALA A 270 -3.70 -17.43 -26.64
N VAL A 271 -4.16 -18.58 -26.15
CA VAL A 271 -3.64 -19.18 -24.90
C VAL A 271 -2.18 -19.62 -25.05
N GLN A 272 -1.79 -20.16 -26.20
CA GLN A 272 -0.40 -20.57 -26.45
C GLN A 272 0.59 -19.40 -26.47
N THR A 273 0.14 -18.23 -26.90
CA THR A 273 0.98 -17.02 -27.06
C THR A 273 0.79 -16.04 -25.91
N ALA A 274 -0.34 -15.32 -25.84
CA ALA A 274 -0.63 -14.37 -24.78
C ALA A 274 -0.75 -15.05 -23.41
N GLY A 275 -1.28 -16.27 -23.34
CA GLY A 275 -1.38 -17.02 -22.08
C GLY A 275 -0.04 -17.33 -21.44
N ARG A 276 1.07 -17.48 -22.20
CA ARG A 276 2.41 -17.62 -21.61
C ARG A 276 2.87 -16.31 -20.96
N ALA A 277 2.56 -15.19 -21.59
CA ALA A 277 2.89 -13.88 -21.02
C ALA A 277 2.09 -13.65 -19.72
N VAL A 278 0.78 -13.93 -19.73
CA VAL A 278 -0.09 -13.84 -18.55
C VAL A 278 0.42 -14.73 -17.40
N LEU A 279 0.83 -15.98 -17.69
CA LEU A 279 1.38 -16.87 -16.67
C LEU A 279 2.69 -16.32 -16.09
N ALA A 280 3.61 -15.87 -16.94
CA ALA A 280 4.90 -15.30 -16.50
C ALA A 280 4.67 -14.07 -15.62
N SER A 281 3.79 -13.17 -16.07
CA SER A 281 3.37 -11.97 -15.37
C SER A 281 2.79 -12.26 -13.99
N GLY A 282 1.75 -13.08 -13.93
CA GLY A 282 1.11 -13.41 -12.64
C GLY A 282 2.04 -14.10 -11.65
N VAL A 283 2.96 -14.95 -12.14
CA VAL A 283 4.01 -15.56 -11.29
C VAL A 283 4.98 -14.51 -10.78
N THR A 284 5.38 -13.54 -11.60
CA THR A 284 6.28 -12.45 -11.16
C THR A 284 5.63 -11.59 -10.07
N VAL A 285 4.36 -11.19 -10.24
CA VAL A 285 3.61 -10.46 -9.23
C VAL A 285 3.47 -11.28 -7.94
N ALA A 286 3.13 -12.56 -8.04
CA ALA A 286 3.02 -13.45 -6.89
C ALA A 286 4.35 -13.57 -6.12
N ILE A 287 5.48 -13.70 -6.83
CA ILE A 287 6.84 -13.75 -6.23
C ILE A 287 7.17 -12.43 -5.54
N SER A 288 6.84 -11.28 -6.15
CA SER A 288 7.09 -9.96 -5.55
C SER A 288 6.34 -9.81 -4.23
N LEU A 289 5.09 -10.30 -4.14
CA LEU A 289 4.31 -10.29 -2.92
C LEU A 289 4.82 -11.32 -1.90
N LEU A 290 5.21 -12.51 -2.33
CA LEU A 290 5.84 -13.51 -1.46
C LEU A 290 7.15 -13.01 -0.84
N ALA A 291 7.88 -12.10 -1.46
CA ALA A 291 9.09 -11.53 -0.88
C ALA A 291 8.81 -10.77 0.44
N LEU A 292 7.57 -10.35 0.69
CA LEU A 292 7.16 -9.78 1.98
C LEU A 292 7.31 -10.77 3.15
N LEU A 293 7.37 -12.07 2.90
CA LEU A 293 7.62 -13.10 3.92
C LEU A 293 9.02 -12.98 4.56
N VAL A 294 9.96 -12.38 3.87
CA VAL A 294 11.33 -12.13 4.38
C VAL A 294 11.31 -11.12 5.54
N VAL A 295 10.37 -10.17 5.50
CA VAL A 295 10.23 -9.17 6.57
C VAL A 295 9.65 -9.83 7.82
N PRO A 296 10.29 -9.69 9.01
CA PRO A 296 9.82 -10.33 10.26
C PRO A 296 8.64 -9.57 10.89
N VAL A 297 7.63 -9.24 10.10
CA VAL A 297 6.44 -8.50 10.50
C VAL A 297 5.21 -9.33 10.13
N PRO A 298 4.45 -9.90 11.10
CA PRO A 298 3.30 -10.77 10.82
C PRO A 298 2.27 -10.14 9.89
N PHE A 299 1.95 -8.87 10.09
CA PHE A 299 1.07 -8.09 9.25
C PHE A 299 1.50 -8.09 7.76
N LEU A 300 2.77 -7.80 7.47
CA LEU A 300 3.30 -7.80 6.09
C LEU A 300 3.36 -9.21 5.50
N ARG A 301 3.70 -10.22 6.31
CA ARG A 301 3.68 -11.62 5.89
C ARG A 301 2.28 -12.07 5.49
N SER A 302 1.28 -11.72 6.27
CA SER A 302 -0.13 -12.04 5.96
C SER A 302 -0.58 -11.38 4.66
N MET A 303 -0.16 -10.12 4.41
CA MET A 303 -0.41 -9.42 3.15
C MET A 303 0.30 -10.09 1.96
N GLY A 304 1.53 -10.58 2.16
CA GLY A 304 2.26 -11.34 1.16
C GLY A 304 1.53 -12.62 0.78
N LEU A 305 1.09 -13.41 1.77
CA LEU A 305 0.34 -14.65 1.56
C LEU A 305 -1.03 -14.42 0.92
N GLY A 306 -1.82 -13.51 1.48
CA GLY A 306 -3.15 -13.18 0.94
C GLY A 306 -3.07 -12.52 -0.44
N GLY A 307 -2.14 -11.58 -0.59
CA GLY A 307 -1.93 -10.83 -1.83
C GLY A 307 -1.48 -11.69 -3.00
N MET A 308 -0.60 -12.69 -2.78
CA MET A 308 -0.14 -13.58 -3.86
C MET A 308 -1.26 -14.43 -4.48
N LEU A 309 -2.34 -14.71 -3.72
CA LEU A 309 -3.47 -15.47 -4.22
C LEU A 309 -4.17 -14.73 -5.38
N ILE A 310 -4.18 -13.39 -5.35
CA ILE A 310 -4.84 -12.53 -6.33
C ILE A 310 -4.35 -12.81 -7.76
N PRO A 311 -3.05 -12.63 -8.08
CA PRO A 311 -2.54 -12.87 -9.43
C PRO A 311 -2.61 -14.35 -9.81
N LEU A 312 -2.41 -15.29 -8.87
CA LEU A 312 -2.46 -16.72 -9.15
C LEU A 312 -3.87 -17.18 -9.56
N VAL A 313 -4.90 -16.76 -8.81
CA VAL A 313 -6.30 -17.05 -9.14
C VAL A 313 -6.68 -16.38 -10.47
N SER A 314 -6.31 -15.10 -10.65
CA SER A 314 -6.57 -14.37 -11.90
C SER A 314 -5.97 -15.08 -13.12
N VAL A 315 -4.74 -15.56 -13.03
CA VAL A 315 -4.10 -16.38 -14.07
C VAL A 315 -4.90 -17.66 -14.33
N ALA A 316 -5.30 -18.38 -13.28
CA ALA A 316 -6.07 -19.62 -13.43
C ALA A 316 -7.40 -19.36 -14.13
N VAL A 317 -8.13 -18.31 -13.74
CA VAL A 317 -9.42 -17.92 -14.36
C VAL A 317 -9.21 -17.52 -15.82
N VAL A 318 -8.20 -16.68 -16.09
CA VAL A 318 -7.92 -16.18 -17.46
C VAL A 318 -7.45 -17.30 -18.40
N LEU A 319 -6.73 -18.30 -17.90
CA LEU A 319 -6.24 -19.41 -18.73
C LEU A 319 -7.25 -20.56 -18.89
N THR A 320 -8.35 -20.55 -18.12
CA THR A 320 -9.35 -21.62 -18.16
C THR A 320 -10.76 -21.13 -18.43
N LEU A 321 -11.34 -20.27 -17.58
CA LEU A 321 -12.69 -19.75 -17.76
C LEU A 321 -12.79 -18.88 -19.02
N LEU A 322 -11.88 -17.94 -19.21
CA LEU A 322 -11.94 -17.00 -20.33
C LEU A 322 -11.88 -17.71 -21.70
N PRO A 323 -10.98 -18.69 -21.96
CA PRO A 323 -11.01 -19.50 -23.18
C PRO A 323 -12.32 -20.28 -23.35
N ALA A 324 -12.89 -20.83 -22.28
CA ALA A 324 -14.18 -21.52 -22.33
C ALA A 324 -15.33 -20.57 -22.75
N LEU A 325 -15.34 -19.34 -22.20
CA LEU A 325 -16.30 -18.30 -22.57
C LEU A 325 -16.14 -17.85 -24.02
N LEU A 326 -14.90 -17.54 -24.45
CA LEU A 326 -14.62 -17.11 -25.83
C LEU A 326 -14.96 -18.20 -26.87
N SER A 327 -14.69 -19.47 -26.55
CA SER A 327 -15.06 -20.58 -27.42
C SER A 327 -16.59 -20.73 -27.57
N LYS A 328 -17.36 -20.49 -26.49
CA LYS A 328 -18.83 -20.67 -26.50
C LYS A 328 -19.58 -19.44 -27.03
N VAL A 329 -19.26 -18.25 -26.53
CA VAL A 329 -20.04 -17.02 -26.80
C VAL A 329 -19.24 -15.90 -27.47
N GLY A 330 -17.90 -16.02 -27.57
CA GLY A 330 -17.01 -14.99 -28.08
C GLY A 330 -17.48 -14.30 -29.36
N PRO A 331 -17.81 -15.02 -30.42
CA PRO A 331 -18.27 -14.42 -31.69
C PRO A 331 -19.58 -13.62 -31.56
N ARG A 332 -20.48 -13.99 -30.62
CA ARG A 332 -21.77 -13.31 -30.41
C ARG A 332 -21.57 -12.01 -29.60
N VAL A 333 -20.73 -12.03 -28.57
CA VAL A 333 -20.46 -10.84 -27.73
C VAL A 333 -19.48 -9.87 -28.39
N ASP A 334 -18.77 -10.26 -29.45
CA ASP A 334 -17.94 -9.39 -30.27
C ASP A 334 -18.77 -8.54 -31.28
N TRP A 335 -20.03 -8.28 -30.98
CA TRP A 335 -20.95 -7.44 -31.74
C TRP A 335 -21.38 -6.22 -30.90
N PRO A 336 -21.59 -5.03 -31.48
CA PRO A 336 -21.22 -4.60 -32.85
C PRO A 336 -19.69 -4.45 -33.00
N ARG A 337 -19.10 -4.96 -34.06
CA ARG A 337 -17.66 -4.94 -34.34
C ARG A 337 -17.28 -3.64 -35.06
N ILE A 338 -17.22 -2.53 -34.28
CA ILE A 338 -16.96 -1.18 -34.82
C ILE A 338 -15.46 -0.95 -35.12
N ARG A 339 -14.56 -1.68 -34.44
CA ARG A 339 -13.11 -1.51 -34.60
C ARG A 339 -12.42 -2.80 -35.07
N HIS A 340 -11.47 -2.65 -35.99
CA HIS A 340 -10.63 -3.74 -36.51
C HIS A 340 -9.20 -3.59 -35.97
N ASP A 341 -8.76 -4.55 -35.19
CA ASP A 341 -7.48 -4.46 -34.42
C ASP A 341 -6.25 -4.99 -35.20
N ALA A 342 -6.38 -5.26 -36.51
CA ALA A 342 -5.33 -5.92 -37.30
C ALA A 342 -4.15 -5.04 -37.70
N VAL A 343 -4.20 -3.72 -37.50
CA VAL A 343 -3.18 -2.77 -37.95
C VAL A 343 -2.53 -2.05 -36.74
N ALA A 344 -1.18 -1.92 -36.79
CA ALA A 344 -0.46 -1.09 -35.81
C ALA A 344 -1.06 0.33 -35.72
N ALA A 345 -1.26 0.82 -34.50
CA ALA A 345 -1.85 2.14 -34.28
C ALA A 345 -0.98 3.24 -34.88
N ARG A 346 -1.48 3.95 -35.89
CA ARG A 346 -0.73 4.97 -36.62
C ARG A 346 -0.10 6.01 -35.70
N GLY A 347 -0.84 6.48 -34.69
CA GLY A 347 -0.34 7.45 -33.71
C GLY A 347 0.84 6.94 -32.90
N TRP A 348 0.77 5.68 -32.39
CA TRP A 348 1.86 5.08 -31.65
C TRP A 348 3.10 4.80 -32.48
N SER A 349 2.91 4.40 -33.75
CA SER A 349 4.03 4.23 -34.68
C SER A 349 4.67 5.59 -35.04
N ALA A 350 3.89 6.65 -35.18
CA ALA A 350 4.42 8.01 -35.39
C ALA A 350 5.19 8.53 -34.17
N TRP A 351 4.65 8.31 -32.97
CA TRP A 351 5.31 8.62 -31.72
C TRP A 351 6.65 7.88 -31.57
N ALA A 352 6.67 6.57 -31.83
CA ALA A 352 7.88 5.78 -31.79
C ALA A 352 8.94 6.25 -32.80
N ARG A 353 8.54 6.64 -34.02
CA ARG A 353 9.46 7.23 -35.01
C ARG A 353 10.07 8.53 -34.51
N LEU A 354 9.26 9.39 -33.89
CA LEU A 354 9.74 10.66 -33.30
C LEU A 354 10.81 10.38 -32.21
N ILE A 355 10.56 9.41 -31.33
CA ILE A 355 11.51 9.03 -30.26
C ILE A 355 12.81 8.49 -30.86
N VAL A 356 12.73 7.57 -31.84
CA VAL A 356 13.91 7.01 -32.48
C VAL A 356 14.74 8.10 -33.14
N ARG A 357 14.08 9.07 -33.83
CA ARG A 357 14.73 10.19 -34.50
C ARG A 357 15.38 11.17 -33.51
N ARG A 358 14.72 11.45 -32.36
CA ARG A 358 15.17 12.41 -31.36
C ARG A 358 15.50 11.76 -30.02
N ARG A 359 16.12 10.57 -30.06
CA ARG A 359 16.36 9.69 -28.90
C ARG A 359 17.04 10.33 -27.70
N TRP A 360 18.02 11.24 -27.95
CA TRP A 360 18.70 11.97 -26.87
C TRP A 360 17.79 12.98 -26.17
N ILE A 361 16.96 13.71 -26.96
CA ILE A 361 16.00 14.68 -26.42
C ILE A 361 14.91 13.93 -25.63
N ALA A 362 14.39 12.83 -26.17
CA ALA A 362 13.37 12.02 -25.48
C ALA A 362 13.89 11.45 -24.16
N ALA A 363 15.11 10.92 -24.14
CA ALA A 363 15.74 10.43 -22.91
C ALA A 363 15.99 11.57 -21.91
N GLY A 364 16.52 12.74 -22.37
CA GLY A 364 16.77 13.90 -21.53
C GLY A 364 15.50 14.44 -20.88
N VAL A 365 14.43 14.62 -21.66
CA VAL A 365 13.12 15.08 -21.13
C VAL A 365 12.58 14.11 -20.07
N ALA A 366 12.63 12.81 -20.34
CA ALA A 366 12.14 11.81 -19.38
C ALA A 366 12.97 11.79 -18.09
N VAL A 367 14.31 11.88 -18.19
CA VAL A 367 15.21 11.89 -17.02
C VAL A 367 14.99 13.16 -16.19
N ILE A 368 14.85 14.33 -16.84
CA ILE A 368 14.59 15.60 -16.12
C ILE A 368 13.21 15.54 -15.44
N ALA A 369 12.17 15.10 -16.14
CA ALA A 369 10.83 15.00 -15.57
C ALA A 369 10.80 14.04 -14.36
N LEU A 370 11.40 12.86 -14.51
CA LEU A 370 11.51 11.89 -13.39
C LEU A 370 12.36 12.46 -12.25
N GLY A 371 13.48 13.11 -12.53
CA GLY A 371 14.33 13.75 -11.53
C GLY A 371 13.59 14.79 -10.69
N LEU A 372 12.78 15.64 -11.34
CA LEU A 372 11.94 16.62 -10.64
C LEU A 372 10.91 15.95 -9.72
N VAL A 373 10.25 14.88 -10.19
CA VAL A 373 9.26 14.16 -9.39
C VAL A 373 9.92 13.38 -8.25
N ILE A 374 11.17 12.93 -8.41
CA ILE A 374 11.93 12.22 -7.37
C ILE A 374 12.40 13.16 -6.25
N THR A 375 12.67 14.44 -6.54
CA THR A 375 13.28 15.38 -5.58
C THR A 375 12.65 15.34 -4.18
N PRO A 376 11.30 15.33 -4.00
CA PRO A 376 10.71 15.30 -2.65
C PRO A 376 11.03 14.04 -1.84
N VAL A 377 11.46 12.93 -2.46
CA VAL A 377 11.75 11.68 -1.75
C VAL A 377 12.86 11.82 -0.72
N PHE A 378 13.79 12.77 -0.93
CA PHE A 378 14.87 13.04 0.03
C PHE A 378 14.36 13.61 1.36
N GLY A 379 13.11 14.10 1.41
CA GLY A 379 12.42 14.53 2.61
C GLY A 379 11.47 13.48 3.21
N LEU A 380 11.51 12.23 2.74
CA LEU A 380 10.62 11.17 3.22
C LEU A 380 10.81 10.91 4.71
N LYS A 381 9.71 11.05 5.45
CA LYS A 381 9.59 10.66 6.85
C LYS A 381 8.66 9.45 6.93
N ILE A 382 9.06 8.47 7.72
CA ILE A 382 8.31 7.23 7.89
C ILE A 382 7.78 7.17 9.31
N GLY A 383 6.49 6.83 9.46
CA GLY A 383 5.84 6.81 10.76
C GLY A 383 4.35 6.54 10.64
N GLN A 384 3.57 7.15 11.51
CA GLN A 384 2.13 7.27 11.37
C GLN A 384 1.78 8.71 10.95
N SER A 385 0.59 8.92 10.46
CA SER A 385 0.09 10.26 10.13
C SER A 385 0.04 11.14 11.39
N GLY A 386 0.53 12.37 11.31
CA GLY A 386 0.48 13.31 12.42
C GLY A 386 -0.96 13.67 12.80
N THR A 387 -1.20 13.97 14.08
CA THR A 387 -2.54 14.30 14.63
C THR A 387 -3.23 15.45 13.89
N GLY A 388 -2.47 16.41 13.39
CA GLY A 388 -2.99 17.53 12.59
C GLY A 388 -3.64 17.13 11.26
N SER A 389 -3.41 15.91 10.77
CA SER A 389 -4.00 15.39 9.54
C SER A 389 -5.23 14.51 9.77
N LEU A 390 -5.48 14.07 11.01
CA LEU A 390 -6.52 13.08 11.32
C LEU A 390 -7.92 13.69 11.33
N ALA A 391 -8.08 14.89 11.90
CA ALA A 391 -9.36 15.61 11.94
C ALA A 391 -9.18 17.11 11.78
N ARG A 392 -10.21 17.80 11.29
CA ARG A 392 -10.28 19.27 11.12
C ARG A 392 -11.44 19.90 11.87
N SER A 393 -12.32 19.09 12.40
CA SER A 393 -13.52 19.50 13.13
C SER A 393 -14.02 18.36 14.00
N GLY A 394 -14.95 18.67 14.86
CA GLY A 394 -15.60 17.71 15.75
C GLY A 394 -15.09 17.77 17.18
N PRO A 395 -15.83 17.14 18.12
CA PRO A 395 -15.58 17.31 19.54
C PRO A 395 -14.14 16.99 19.99
N ALA A 396 -13.56 15.92 19.47
CA ALA A 396 -12.16 15.55 19.84
C ALA A 396 -11.12 16.55 19.30
N TYR A 397 -11.38 17.11 18.11
CA TYR A 397 -10.53 18.16 17.53
C TYR A 397 -10.63 19.45 18.33
N ASP A 398 -11.84 19.88 18.71
CA ASP A 398 -12.07 21.11 19.47
C ASP A 398 -11.35 21.04 20.82
N VAL A 399 -11.42 19.89 21.50
CA VAL A 399 -10.71 19.64 22.78
C VAL A 399 -9.19 19.70 22.58
N LEU A 400 -8.66 19.14 21.48
CA LEU A 400 -7.23 19.25 21.19
C LEU A 400 -6.81 20.69 20.92
N GLN A 401 -7.62 21.47 20.18
CA GLN A 401 -7.33 22.89 19.93
C GLN A 401 -7.37 23.71 21.24
N GLN A 402 -8.30 23.40 22.15
CA GLN A 402 -8.34 24.00 23.48
C GLN A 402 -7.06 23.72 24.28
N LEU A 403 -6.57 22.47 24.30
CA LEU A 403 -5.32 22.12 24.94
C LEU A 403 -4.13 22.88 24.33
N LYS A 404 -4.07 22.94 22.98
CA LYS A 404 -3.02 23.69 22.26
C LYS A 404 -3.02 25.17 22.58
N ALA A 405 -4.18 25.80 22.63
CA ALA A 405 -4.34 27.19 23.03
C ALA A 405 -3.86 27.42 24.46
N GLY A 406 -3.97 26.43 25.34
CA GLY A 406 -3.46 26.42 26.71
C GLY A 406 -2.02 25.94 26.86
N GLY A 407 -1.22 25.89 25.79
CA GLY A 407 0.21 25.52 25.85
C GLY A 407 0.50 24.01 25.93
N VAL A 408 -0.53 23.14 25.86
CA VAL A 408 -0.37 21.68 25.82
C VAL A 408 -0.31 21.19 24.39
N THR A 409 0.79 20.57 24.02
CA THR A 409 1.07 20.14 22.64
C THR A 409 0.54 18.74 22.33
N ASP A 410 0.61 18.34 21.05
CA ASP A 410 0.13 17.06 20.52
C ASP A 410 0.77 15.83 21.18
N GLY A 411 1.95 16.00 21.79
CA GLY A 411 2.64 14.91 22.47
C GLY A 411 1.82 14.22 23.56
N VAL A 412 0.84 14.91 24.12
CA VAL A 412 -0.07 14.34 25.14
C VAL A 412 -0.88 13.15 24.62
N LEU A 413 -1.11 13.07 23.29
CA LEU A 413 -1.87 11.99 22.66
C LEU A 413 -1.05 10.72 22.45
N THR A 414 0.28 10.78 22.57
CA THR A 414 1.18 9.67 22.32
C THR A 414 2.21 9.52 23.42
N PRO A 415 1.79 9.30 24.69
CA PRO A 415 2.71 9.16 25.80
C PRO A 415 3.62 7.93 25.62
N ILE A 416 4.79 8.00 26.25
CA ILE A 416 5.73 6.89 26.36
C ILE A 416 5.55 6.29 27.75
N GLU A 417 5.42 4.97 27.85
CA GLU A 417 5.30 4.27 29.12
C GLU A 417 6.57 3.47 29.42
N VAL A 418 7.11 3.70 30.61
CA VAL A 418 8.35 3.04 31.04
C VAL A 418 8.09 2.15 32.25
N LEU A 419 8.40 0.87 32.12
CA LEU A 419 8.27 -0.12 33.19
C LEU A 419 9.57 -0.27 33.95
N VAL A 420 9.52 -0.06 35.26
CA VAL A 420 10.68 -0.14 36.17
C VAL A 420 10.31 -0.88 37.46
N PRO A 421 11.30 -1.42 38.24
CA PRO A 421 11.04 -1.91 39.59
C PRO A 421 10.43 -0.81 40.48
N GLN A 422 9.45 -1.18 41.29
CA GLN A 422 8.70 -0.23 42.15
C GLN A 422 9.60 0.69 43.00
N GLN A 423 10.69 0.13 43.54
CA GLN A 423 11.61 0.90 44.40
C GLN A 423 12.35 2.01 43.65
N GLN A 424 12.39 1.92 42.34
CA GLN A 424 13.12 2.86 41.46
C GLN A 424 12.20 3.86 40.76
N ALA A 425 10.90 3.85 41.06
CA ALA A 425 9.93 4.70 40.38
C ALA A 425 10.28 6.19 40.45
N ALA A 426 10.64 6.70 41.63
CA ALA A 426 10.98 8.11 41.81
C ALA A 426 12.28 8.52 41.08
N VAL A 427 13.24 7.60 40.94
CA VAL A 427 14.48 7.81 40.18
C VAL A 427 14.15 7.86 38.69
N ALA A 428 13.33 6.93 38.24
CA ALA A 428 12.88 6.84 36.84
C ALA A 428 12.09 8.07 36.41
N VAL A 429 11.15 8.57 37.23
CA VAL A 429 10.40 9.82 36.99
C VAL A 429 11.35 10.99 36.75
N ARG A 430 12.33 11.19 37.65
CA ARG A 430 13.31 12.27 37.49
C ARG A 430 14.14 12.11 36.24
N ALA A 431 14.72 10.93 36.02
CA ALA A 431 15.53 10.63 34.84
C ALA A 431 14.79 10.82 33.53
N ALA A 432 13.50 10.48 33.47
CA ALA A 432 12.66 10.70 32.32
C ALA A 432 12.29 12.18 32.13
N SER A 433 12.00 12.91 33.21
CA SER A 433 11.65 14.33 33.15
C SER A 433 12.80 15.23 32.68
N ASP A 434 14.06 14.82 32.89
CA ASP A 434 15.25 15.57 32.51
C ASP A 434 15.62 15.37 31.01
N VAL A 435 14.91 14.48 30.28
CA VAL A 435 15.19 14.23 28.87
C VAL A 435 14.68 15.39 28.00
N PRO A 436 15.53 16.00 27.16
CA PRO A 436 15.10 17.03 26.22
C PRO A 436 13.95 16.53 25.32
N GLY A 437 12.87 17.31 25.25
CA GLY A 437 11.66 16.93 24.49
C GLY A 437 10.61 16.20 25.31
N VAL A 438 10.80 16.01 26.60
CA VAL A 438 9.80 15.56 27.56
C VAL A 438 9.14 16.77 28.23
N ARG A 439 7.81 16.83 28.24
CA ARG A 439 7.02 17.84 28.98
C ARG A 439 6.94 17.48 30.46
N THR A 440 6.54 16.26 30.76
CA THR A 440 6.45 15.74 32.14
C THR A 440 6.59 14.21 32.14
N ALA A 441 6.97 13.68 33.30
CA ALA A 441 6.89 12.26 33.62
C ALA A 441 6.27 12.08 35.02
N ALA A 442 5.38 11.11 35.15
CA ALA A 442 4.69 10.83 36.40
C ALA A 442 4.52 9.32 36.61
N ALA A 443 4.41 8.89 37.88
CA ALA A 443 4.09 7.50 38.16
C ALA A 443 2.62 7.21 37.84
N GLY A 444 2.37 6.29 36.90
CA GLY A 444 1.04 5.92 36.44
C GLY A 444 0.39 4.79 37.24
N GLY A 445 1.15 4.12 38.09
CA GLY A 445 0.65 3.03 38.92
C GLY A 445 1.73 2.07 39.37
N ILE A 446 1.42 1.30 40.40
CA ILE A 446 2.30 0.28 40.97
C ILE A 446 1.50 -1.03 41.08
N ASN A 447 2.02 -2.12 40.54
CA ASN A 447 1.43 -3.43 40.66
C ASN A 447 2.49 -4.53 40.52
N LYS A 448 2.34 -5.64 41.26
CA LYS A 448 3.25 -6.82 41.22
C LYS A 448 4.74 -6.47 41.31
N GLY A 449 5.10 -5.43 42.12
CA GLY A 449 6.49 -5.01 42.26
C GLY A 449 7.06 -4.18 41.12
N LEU A 450 6.26 -3.82 40.14
CA LEU A 450 6.59 -2.95 39.02
C LEU A 450 5.85 -1.61 39.16
N ALA A 451 6.49 -0.56 38.72
CA ALA A 451 5.89 0.75 38.49
C ALA A 451 5.89 1.05 36.99
N VAL A 452 4.82 1.69 36.52
CA VAL A 452 4.76 2.29 35.19
C VAL A 452 4.92 3.80 35.34
N ILE A 453 5.78 4.37 34.51
CA ILE A 453 6.02 5.81 34.41
C ILE A 453 5.44 6.29 33.10
N ASP A 454 4.44 7.15 33.17
CA ASP A 454 3.86 7.82 32.02
C ASP A 454 4.66 9.07 31.68
N VAL A 455 5.24 9.12 30.50
CA VAL A 455 6.09 10.22 30.04
C VAL A 455 5.37 10.94 28.92
N VAL A 456 5.03 12.20 29.10
CA VAL A 456 4.39 13.04 28.09
C VAL A 456 5.46 13.78 27.29
N PRO A 457 5.65 13.48 26.01
CA PRO A 457 6.59 14.22 25.18
C PRO A 457 6.03 15.59 24.77
N VAL A 458 6.92 16.51 24.38
CA VAL A 458 6.54 17.84 23.85
C VAL A 458 5.94 17.71 22.43
N ARG A 459 6.39 16.73 21.66
CA ARG A 459 5.87 16.45 20.31
C ARG A 459 5.33 15.03 20.25
N GLU A 460 4.36 14.81 19.38
CA GLU A 460 3.85 13.47 19.11
C GLU A 460 4.97 12.51 18.69
N THR A 461 4.86 11.26 19.12
CA THR A 461 5.87 10.21 18.87
C THR A 461 5.44 9.26 17.75
N VAL A 462 4.89 9.81 16.67
CA VAL A 462 4.28 9.02 15.59
C VAL A 462 5.19 8.75 14.39
N ASP A 463 6.33 9.42 14.29
CA ASP A 463 7.23 9.28 13.15
C ASP A 463 8.70 9.08 13.54
N SER A 464 9.54 8.82 12.54
CA SER A 464 10.98 8.58 12.72
C SER A 464 11.74 9.75 13.34
N THR A 465 11.20 10.98 13.34
CA THR A 465 11.85 12.14 13.96
C THR A 465 11.74 12.13 15.48
N SER A 466 10.80 11.36 16.04
CA SER A 466 10.61 11.19 17.48
C SER A 466 11.51 10.12 18.12
N ASN A 467 12.24 9.33 17.30
CA ASN A 467 13.12 8.27 17.80
C ASN A 467 14.14 8.79 18.85
N GLY A 468 14.61 10.02 18.70
CA GLY A 468 15.55 10.64 19.62
C GLY A 468 15.00 10.79 21.04
N VAL A 469 13.73 11.15 21.22
CA VAL A 469 13.08 11.29 22.53
C VAL A 469 12.85 9.92 23.16
N VAL A 470 12.33 8.95 22.40
CA VAL A 470 12.09 7.58 22.89
C VAL A 470 13.38 6.92 23.34
N ASP A 471 14.45 7.03 22.52
CA ASP A 471 15.77 6.50 22.88
C ASP A 471 16.42 7.30 24.02
N GLY A 472 16.17 8.60 24.11
CA GLY A 472 16.61 9.46 25.22
C GLY A 472 16.02 9.00 26.54
N VAL A 473 14.70 8.80 26.60
CA VAL A 473 13.99 8.27 27.76
C VAL A 473 14.51 6.88 28.12
N ARG A 474 14.62 5.98 27.15
CA ARG A 474 15.15 4.63 27.38
C ARG A 474 16.55 4.67 27.99
N ARG A 475 17.49 5.41 27.40
CA ARG A 475 18.87 5.52 27.91
C ARG A 475 18.96 6.17 29.27
N SER A 476 18.29 7.30 29.46
CA SER A 476 18.33 8.06 30.72
C SER A 476 17.82 7.21 31.89
N VAL A 477 16.64 6.59 31.70
CA VAL A 477 16.04 5.74 32.76
C VAL A 477 16.86 4.47 32.95
N THR A 478 17.34 3.80 31.92
CA THR A 478 18.21 2.61 32.04
C THR A 478 19.48 2.92 32.85
N SER A 479 20.11 4.05 32.55
CA SER A 479 21.34 4.48 33.28
C SER A 479 21.06 4.79 34.73
N ALA A 480 19.95 5.47 35.04
CA ALA A 480 19.58 5.86 36.38
C ALA A 480 19.13 4.66 37.25
N VAL A 481 18.45 3.70 36.66
CA VAL A 481 17.90 2.51 37.32
C VAL A 481 18.94 1.38 37.46
N GLY A 482 19.99 1.39 36.60
CA GLY A 482 21.04 0.38 36.61
C GLY A 482 20.62 -0.98 36.08
N GLY A 483 19.56 -1.05 35.25
CA GLY A 483 19.03 -2.30 34.66
C GLY A 483 18.19 -2.03 33.41
N SER A 484 17.87 -3.09 32.68
CA SER A 484 17.00 -2.97 31.51
C SER A 484 15.59 -2.53 31.88
N VAL A 485 15.04 -1.56 31.15
CA VAL A 485 13.69 -1.04 31.32
C VAL A 485 12.82 -1.40 30.13
N GLY A 486 11.54 -1.72 30.38
CA GLY A 486 10.54 -1.88 29.32
C GLY A 486 10.06 -0.49 28.86
N VAL A 487 10.06 -0.23 27.55
CA VAL A 487 9.52 1.02 26.99
C VAL A 487 8.43 0.67 25.99
N ALA A 488 7.20 1.10 26.28
CA ALA A 488 6.00 0.91 25.49
C ALA A 488 5.46 2.28 25.01
N GLY A 489 4.33 2.26 24.32
CA GLY A 489 3.71 3.45 23.74
C GLY A 489 3.92 3.53 22.23
N THR A 490 3.14 4.40 21.59
CA THR A 490 3.12 4.56 20.12
C THR A 490 4.53 4.75 19.54
N GLY A 491 5.35 5.59 20.15
CA GLY A 491 6.72 5.85 19.69
C GLY A 491 7.63 4.61 19.72
N ALA A 492 7.48 3.76 20.74
CA ALA A 492 8.25 2.51 20.83
C ALA A 492 7.82 1.52 19.74
N VAL A 493 6.51 1.42 19.47
CA VAL A 493 5.96 0.57 18.42
C VAL A 493 6.44 1.04 17.03
N VAL A 494 6.35 2.33 16.73
CA VAL A 494 6.85 2.92 15.46
C VAL A 494 8.35 2.63 15.28
N GLN A 495 9.14 2.75 16.32
CA GLN A 495 10.58 2.48 16.31
C GLN A 495 10.87 0.99 16.04
N ASP A 496 10.12 0.08 16.67
CA ASP A 496 10.25 -1.36 16.45
C ASP A 496 9.87 -1.73 15.02
N TYR A 497 8.79 -1.14 14.47
CA TYR A 497 8.41 -1.31 13.07
C TYR A 497 9.49 -0.81 12.12
N PHE A 498 10.03 0.36 12.38
CA PHE A 498 11.09 0.91 11.55
C PHE A 498 12.27 -0.05 11.46
N ARG A 499 12.76 -0.55 12.60
CA ARG A 499 13.85 -1.51 12.64
C ARG A 499 13.48 -2.83 11.96
N ALA A 500 12.35 -3.44 12.31
CA ALA A 500 11.94 -4.73 11.77
C ALA A 500 11.74 -4.70 10.24
N VAL A 501 11.21 -3.62 9.71
CA VAL A 501 10.94 -3.47 8.28
C VAL A 501 12.19 -3.04 7.53
N TYR A 502 12.79 -1.91 7.92
CA TYR A 502 13.79 -1.24 7.07
C TYR A 502 15.19 -1.82 7.21
N ASP A 503 15.53 -2.48 8.33
CA ASP A 503 16.76 -3.28 8.42
C ASP A 503 16.73 -4.49 7.48
N ASN A 504 15.54 -5.02 7.18
CA ASN A 504 15.34 -6.16 6.30
C ASN A 504 14.96 -5.79 4.85
N PHE A 505 14.55 -4.55 4.61
CA PHE A 505 14.10 -4.09 3.28
C PHE A 505 15.14 -4.22 2.17
N PRO A 506 16.45 -3.96 2.39
CA PRO A 506 17.47 -4.19 1.37
C PRO A 506 17.52 -5.64 0.88
N TYR A 507 17.27 -6.62 1.75
CA TYR A 507 17.25 -8.04 1.37
C TYR A 507 16.01 -8.37 0.51
N VAL A 508 14.85 -7.79 0.82
CA VAL A 508 13.64 -7.90 0.00
C VAL A 508 13.88 -7.32 -1.39
N LEU A 509 14.44 -6.12 -1.45
CA LEU A 509 14.80 -5.44 -2.70
C LEU A 509 15.74 -6.30 -3.54
N ALA A 510 16.82 -6.78 -2.94
CA ALA A 510 17.82 -7.60 -3.62
C ALA A 510 17.21 -8.92 -4.13
N LEU A 511 16.40 -9.60 -3.31
CA LEU A 511 15.75 -10.85 -3.68
C LEU A 511 14.85 -10.67 -4.91
N ILE A 512 13.97 -9.68 -4.87
CA ILE A 512 13.05 -9.38 -5.98
C ILE A 512 13.84 -9.00 -7.23
N ALA A 513 14.83 -8.11 -7.10
CA ALA A 513 15.66 -7.66 -8.23
C ALA A 513 16.42 -8.81 -8.89
N VAL A 514 17.03 -9.70 -8.10
CA VAL A 514 17.80 -10.86 -8.62
C VAL A 514 16.87 -11.87 -9.30
N ILE A 515 15.76 -12.25 -8.67
CA ILE A 515 14.80 -13.20 -9.27
C ILE A 515 14.27 -12.63 -10.59
N THR A 516 13.84 -11.38 -10.58
CA THR A 516 13.31 -10.69 -11.76
C THR A 516 14.37 -10.60 -12.85
N PHE A 517 15.59 -10.20 -12.52
CA PHE A 517 16.71 -10.16 -13.45
C PHE A 517 16.94 -11.51 -14.13
N LEU A 518 17.02 -12.60 -13.37
CA LEU A 518 17.22 -13.95 -13.91
C LEU A 518 16.09 -14.39 -14.83
N LEU A 519 14.84 -14.14 -14.44
CA LEU A 519 13.66 -14.43 -15.27
C LEU A 519 13.70 -13.67 -16.60
N LEU A 520 14.04 -12.37 -16.55
CA LEU A 520 14.10 -11.52 -17.73
C LEU A 520 15.29 -11.87 -18.65
N VAL A 521 16.47 -12.19 -18.10
CA VAL A 521 17.62 -12.67 -18.90
C VAL A 521 17.22 -13.91 -19.70
N ARG A 522 16.50 -14.85 -19.05
CA ARG A 522 16.01 -16.06 -19.72
C ARG A 522 14.98 -15.72 -20.81
N THR A 523 14.08 -14.79 -20.56
CA THR A 523 12.99 -14.42 -21.46
C THR A 523 13.49 -13.66 -22.68
N PHE A 524 14.36 -12.65 -22.49
CA PHE A 524 14.82 -11.77 -23.56
C PHE A 524 16.11 -12.24 -24.23
N ARG A 525 16.78 -13.23 -23.69
CA ARG A 525 18.11 -13.66 -24.17
C ARG A 525 19.06 -12.47 -24.27
N SER A 526 19.10 -11.65 -23.24
CA SER A 526 19.87 -10.41 -23.13
C SER A 526 20.25 -10.17 -21.68
N VAL A 527 21.39 -9.51 -21.45
CA VAL A 527 21.83 -9.03 -20.13
C VAL A 527 21.40 -7.58 -19.91
N LEU A 528 21.53 -6.75 -20.94
CA LEU A 528 21.33 -5.30 -20.83
C LEU A 528 19.87 -4.91 -20.68
N LEU A 529 18.95 -5.61 -21.36
CA LEU A 529 17.51 -5.32 -21.24
C LEU A 529 17.01 -5.53 -19.80
N PRO A 530 17.30 -6.66 -19.12
CA PRO A 530 16.92 -6.86 -17.72
C PRO A 530 17.55 -5.86 -16.75
N ILE A 531 18.82 -5.50 -16.92
CA ILE A 531 19.46 -4.48 -16.08
C ILE A 531 18.69 -3.16 -16.19
N LYS A 532 18.41 -2.71 -17.41
CA LYS A 532 17.62 -1.49 -17.63
C LYS A 532 16.23 -1.60 -17.03
N ALA A 533 15.55 -2.73 -17.23
CA ALA A 533 14.21 -2.96 -16.68
C ALA A 533 14.19 -2.81 -15.17
N VAL A 534 15.10 -3.47 -14.46
CA VAL A 534 15.18 -3.37 -12.99
C VAL A 534 15.51 -1.94 -12.55
N LEU A 535 16.49 -1.29 -13.20
CA LEU A 535 16.88 0.09 -12.84
C LEU A 535 15.74 1.10 -13.11
N LEU A 536 15.08 1.00 -14.25
CA LEU A 536 13.96 1.89 -14.59
C LEU A 536 12.77 1.69 -13.65
N ASN A 537 12.52 0.47 -13.22
CA ASN A 537 11.48 0.19 -12.24
C ASN A 537 11.81 0.82 -10.87
N LEU A 538 13.08 0.76 -10.43
CA LEU A 538 13.51 1.45 -9.21
C LEU A 538 13.40 2.97 -9.33
N VAL A 539 13.75 3.55 -10.47
CA VAL A 539 13.60 4.99 -10.75
C VAL A 539 12.12 5.39 -10.77
N SER A 540 11.27 4.59 -11.42
CA SER A 540 9.81 4.80 -11.40
C SER A 540 9.26 4.81 -9.98
N LEU A 541 9.68 3.84 -9.17
CA LEU A 541 9.26 3.73 -7.78
C LEU A 541 9.74 4.92 -6.93
N ALA A 542 10.98 5.38 -7.13
CA ALA A 542 11.47 6.59 -6.48
C ALA A 542 10.63 7.83 -6.86
N ALA A 543 10.21 7.93 -8.12
CA ALA A 543 9.30 8.98 -8.56
C ALA A 543 7.92 8.89 -7.89
N VAL A 544 7.40 7.67 -7.71
CA VAL A 544 6.13 7.47 -6.97
C VAL A 544 6.27 7.95 -5.52
N PHE A 545 7.35 7.57 -4.83
CA PHE A 545 7.56 8.05 -3.47
C PHE A 545 7.76 9.56 -3.39
N GLY A 546 8.45 10.16 -4.38
CA GLY A 546 8.55 11.61 -4.49
C GLY A 546 7.16 12.27 -4.63
N ALA A 547 6.31 11.73 -5.50
CA ALA A 547 4.94 12.20 -5.67
C ALA A 547 4.09 12.03 -4.39
N VAL A 548 4.23 10.89 -3.69
CA VAL A 548 3.54 10.62 -2.42
C VAL A 548 3.99 11.59 -1.32
N VAL A 549 5.29 11.85 -1.21
CA VAL A 549 5.83 12.84 -0.25
C VAL A 549 5.31 14.23 -0.57
N PHE A 550 5.37 14.65 -1.83
CA PHE A 550 4.89 15.97 -2.25
C PHE A 550 3.40 16.16 -1.98
N PHE A 551 2.59 15.19 -2.37
CA PHE A 551 1.14 15.29 -2.29
C PHE A 551 0.61 15.09 -0.87
N TRP A 552 1.02 14.01 -0.18
CA TRP A 552 0.48 13.62 1.11
C TRP A 552 1.28 14.16 2.30
N GLN A 553 2.59 13.88 2.35
CA GLN A 553 3.40 14.27 3.51
C GLN A 553 3.53 15.79 3.61
N GLN A 554 3.78 16.47 2.48
CA GLN A 554 3.88 17.93 2.41
C GLN A 554 2.53 18.62 2.18
N GLY A 555 1.50 17.89 1.72
CA GLY A 555 0.12 18.35 1.59
C GLY A 555 -0.18 19.16 0.33
N HIS A 556 0.69 19.15 -0.69
CA HIS A 556 0.46 19.88 -1.92
C HIS A 556 -0.66 19.26 -2.77
N GLY A 557 -1.90 19.63 -2.50
CA GLY A 557 -3.10 19.17 -3.20
C GLY A 557 -3.94 18.14 -2.45
N ALA A 558 -3.44 17.50 -1.40
CA ALA A 558 -4.19 16.52 -0.62
C ALA A 558 -5.44 17.14 0.02
N ASP A 559 -5.34 18.38 0.47
CA ASP A 559 -6.46 19.14 1.00
C ASP A 559 -7.54 19.42 -0.07
N ALA A 560 -7.14 19.91 -1.22
CA ALA A 560 -8.07 20.26 -2.30
C ALA A 560 -8.83 19.05 -2.85
N VAL A 561 -8.18 17.86 -2.90
CA VAL A 561 -8.75 16.64 -3.51
C VAL A 561 -9.48 15.79 -2.49
N PHE A 562 -8.92 15.62 -1.30
CA PHE A 562 -9.41 14.67 -0.28
C PHE A 562 -9.83 15.33 1.03
N GLY A 563 -9.66 16.64 1.19
CA GLY A 563 -9.95 17.34 2.43
C GLY A 563 -9.00 16.92 3.60
N VAL A 564 -7.81 16.42 3.29
CA VAL A 564 -6.85 15.91 4.29
C VAL A 564 -5.66 16.87 4.41
N SER A 565 -5.33 17.29 5.63
CA SER A 565 -4.14 18.09 5.93
C SER A 565 -2.85 17.30 5.67
N PRO A 566 -1.69 17.96 5.54
CA PRO A 566 -0.41 17.28 5.42
C PRO A 566 -0.24 16.19 6.46
N THR A 567 0.06 14.96 6.03
CA THR A 567 0.22 13.83 6.95
C THR A 567 1.49 13.92 7.80
N GLY A 568 2.47 14.73 7.38
CA GLY A 568 3.75 14.89 8.06
C GLY A 568 4.71 13.72 7.88
N ALA A 569 4.19 12.50 7.77
CA ALA A 569 4.93 11.26 7.52
C ALA A 569 4.12 10.31 6.62
N ILE A 570 4.78 9.31 6.06
CA ILE A 570 4.16 8.21 5.33
C ILE A 570 4.14 6.98 6.23
N THR A 571 2.97 6.37 6.37
CA THR A 571 2.77 5.25 7.29
C THR A 571 3.74 4.11 7.01
N PHE A 572 4.39 3.61 8.06
CA PHE A 572 5.57 2.74 8.03
C PHE A 572 5.44 1.47 7.15
N TRP A 573 4.26 0.96 6.94
CA TRP A 573 4.02 -0.22 6.10
C TRP A 573 3.79 0.10 4.62
N LEU A 574 3.35 1.33 4.30
CA LEU A 574 3.01 1.74 2.94
C LEU A 574 4.17 1.64 1.95
N PRO A 575 5.39 2.12 2.26
CA PRO A 575 6.49 2.06 1.28
C PRO A 575 6.80 0.63 0.83
N VAL A 576 6.75 -0.34 1.74
CA VAL A 576 7.05 -1.74 1.44
C VAL A 576 5.98 -2.37 0.56
N ILE A 577 4.72 -2.07 0.84
CA ILE A 577 3.57 -2.56 0.06
C ILE A 577 3.54 -1.94 -1.32
N ILE A 578 3.68 -0.61 -1.41
CA ILE A 578 3.76 0.12 -2.68
C ILE A 578 4.89 -0.46 -3.54
N PHE A 579 6.07 -0.70 -2.95
CA PHE A 579 7.19 -1.33 -3.62
C PHE A 579 6.81 -2.72 -4.16
N ALA A 580 6.29 -3.60 -3.31
CA ALA A 580 6.00 -4.98 -3.68
C ALA A 580 4.98 -5.07 -4.83
N PHE A 581 3.92 -4.24 -4.77
CA PHE A 581 2.91 -4.20 -5.82
C PHE A 581 3.39 -3.55 -7.11
N LEU A 582 3.94 -2.33 -7.03
CA LEU A 582 4.36 -1.62 -8.24
C LEU A 582 5.52 -2.31 -8.92
N PHE A 583 6.47 -2.88 -8.18
CA PHE A 583 7.55 -3.63 -8.78
C PHE A 583 7.04 -4.84 -9.57
N GLY A 584 6.07 -5.57 -9.01
CA GLY A 584 5.43 -6.70 -9.70
C GLY A 584 4.63 -6.27 -10.92
N LEU A 585 3.68 -5.33 -10.74
CA LEU A 585 2.78 -4.85 -11.80
C LEU A 585 3.51 -4.10 -12.92
N SER A 586 4.54 -3.33 -12.58
CA SER A 586 5.33 -2.60 -13.58
C SER A 586 6.09 -3.55 -14.51
N MET A 587 6.66 -4.64 -13.99
CA MET A 587 7.42 -5.59 -14.80
C MET A 587 6.61 -6.23 -15.92
N ASP A 588 5.34 -6.49 -15.71
CA ASP A 588 4.48 -7.23 -16.64
C ASP A 588 4.39 -6.54 -17.99
N TYR A 589 4.16 -5.26 -18.01
CA TYR A 589 4.03 -4.48 -19.23
C TYR A 589 5.37 -4.27 -19.92
N GLU A 590 6.45 -4.11 -19.14
CA GLU A 590 7.79 -3.98 -19.71
C GLU A 590 8.19 -5.25 -20.43
N VAL A 591 7.91 -6.42 -19.81
CA VAL A 591 8.10 -7.73 -20.44
C VAL A 591 7.33 -7.81 -21.76
N PHE A 592 6.09 -7.35 -21.78
CA PHE A 592 5.26 -7.42 -22.98
C PHE A 592 5.78 -6.54 -24.12
N ILE A 593 6.16 -5.30 -23.85
CA ILE A 593 6.71 -4.37 -24.85
C ILE A 593 8.06 -4.88 -25.37
N LEU A 594 8.97 -5.27 -24.47
CA LEU A 594 10.30 -5.72 -24.83
C LEU A 594 10.27 -7.07 -25.55
N ALA A 595 9.35 -7.98 -25.22
CA ALA A 595 9.16 -9.23 -25.93
C ALA A 595 8.77 -9.00 -27.39
N ARG A 596 7.86 -8.05 -27.66
CA ARG A 596 7.48 -7.66 -29.02
C ARG A 596 8.60 -6.97 -29.77
N MET A 597 9.39 -6.13 -29.10
CA MET A 597 10.58 -5.54 -29.70
C MET A 597 11.61 -6.62 -30.02
N ARG A 598 11.81 -7.62 -29.15
CA ARG A 598 12.71 -8.76 -29.38
C ARG A 598 12.28 -9.61 -30.57
N GLU A 599 10.97 -9.94 -30.66
CA GLU A 599 10.41 -10.68 -31.78
C GLU A 599 10.70 -9.97 -33.11
N GLN A 600 10.45 -8.66 -33.18
CA GLN A 600 10.71 -7.87 -34.38
C GLN A 600 12.21 -7.72 -34.69
N TYR A 601 13.07 -7.64 -33.68
CA TYR A 601 14.51 -7.64 -33.89
C TYR A 601 15.00 -8.98 -34.44
N ASP A 602 14.50 -10.10 -33.91
CA ASP A 602 14.84 -11.44 -34.41
C ASP A 602 14.41 -11.65 -35.89
N GLU A 603 13.34 -10.96 -36.35
CA GLU A 603 12.85 -11.00 -37.74
C GLU A 603 13.62 -10.05 -38.68
N THR A 604 13.97 -8.86 -38.22
CA THR A 604 14.44 -7.75 -39.09
C THR A 604 15.90 -7.40 -38.93
N GLY A 605 16.52 -7.76 -37.80
CA GLY A 605 17.89 -7.36 -37.43
C GLY A 605 18.03 -5.86 -37.14
N SER A 606 16.93 -5.09 -37.14
CA SER A 606 16.95 -3.63 -36.96
C SER A 606 16.33 -3.20 -35.61
N THR A 607 17.14 -2.58 -34.72
CA THR A 607 16.69 -2.03 -33.47
C THR A 607 15.68 -0.90 -33.66
N ALA A 608 15.87 -0.04 -34.66
CA ALA A 608 14.96 1.06 -34.95
C ALA A 608 13.56 0.54 -35.37
N GLN A 609 13.52 -0.47 -36.24
CA GLN A 609 12.26 -1.09 -36.65
C GLN A 609 11.61 -1.87 -35.52
N ALA A 610 12.39 -2.55 -34.69
CA ALA A 610 11.89 -3.25 -33.50
C ALA A 610 11.18 -2.28 -32.54
N VAL A 611 11.72 -1.09 -32.30
CA VAL A 611 11.09 -0.06 -31.46
C VAL A 611 9.81 0.47 -32.09
N VAL A 612 9.83 0.83 -33.37
CA VAL A 612 8.66 1.42 -34.07
C VAL A 612 7.51 0.43 -34.16
N THR A 613 7.78 -0.81 -34.57
CA THR A 613 6.75 -1.83 -34.70
C THR A 613 6.28 -2.37 -33.36
N GLY A 614 7.23 -2.58 -32.43
CA GLY A 614 6.93 -3.04 -31.08
C GLY A 614 5.98 -2.08 -30.36
N LEU A 615 6.33 -0.79 -30.29
CA LEU A 615 5.49 0.22 -29.64
C LEU A 615 4.18 0.47 -30.41
N GLY A 616 4.22 0.46 -31.75
CA GLY A 616 3.02 0.62 -32.59
C GLY A 616 1.96 -0.45 -32.34
N ARG A 617 2.39 -1.69 -32.06
CA ARG A 617 1.47 -2.83 -31.77
C ARG A 617 1.04 -2.90 -30.31
N THR A 618 1.86 -2.44 -29.37
CA THR A 618 1.61 -2.61 -27.94
C THR A 618 1.10 -1.35 -27.25
N GLY A 619 1.41 -0.15 -27.76
CA GLY A 619 1.18 1.09 -27.08
C GLY A 619 -0.27 1.34 -26.68
N ARG A 620 -1.22 1.08 -27.60
CA ARG A 620 -2.66 1.23 -27.32
C ARG A 620 -3.12 0.27 -26.21
N LEU A 621 -2.65 -0.95 -26.25
CA LEU A 621 -3.04 -1.99 -25.30
C LEU A 621 -2.51 -1.67 -23.89
N VAL A 622 -1.23 -1.31 -23.79
CA VAL A 622 -0.59 -0.93 -22.53
C VAL A 622 -1.23 0.32 -21.92
N THR A 623 -1.55 1.33 -22.75
CA THR A 623 -2.21 2.54 -22.24
C THR A 623 -3.62 2.25 -21.73
N SER A 624 -4.37 1.40 -22.44
CA SER A 624 -5.72 1.01 -22.00
C SER A 624 -5.69 0.24 -20.69
N ALA A 625 -4.75 -0.68 -20.55
CA ALA A 625 -4.54 -1.45 -19.32
C ALA A 625 -4.12 -0.54 -18.15
N ALA A 626 -3.21 0.40 -18.39
CA ALA A 626 -2.81 1.39 -17.40
C ALA A 626 -3.99 2.26 -16.93
N LEU A 627 -4.88 2.69 -17.83
CA LEU A 627 -6.08 3.43 -17.46
C LEU A 627 -7.06 2.59 -16.64
N ILE A 628 -7.23 1.30 -16.95
CA ILE A 628 -8.07 0.39 -16.16
C ILE A 628 -7.54 0.25 -14.75
N LEU A 629 -6.23 0.01 -14.58
CA LEU A 629 -5.59 -0.05 -13.29
C LEU A 629 -5.68 1.27 -12.54
N PHE A 630 -5.49 2.40 -13.24
CA PHE A 630 -5.64 3.73 -12.64
C PHE A 630 -7.04 3.94 -12.05
N PHE A 631 -8.11 3.59 -12.78
CA PHE A 631 -9.48 3.71 -12.25
C PHE A 631 -9.75 2.77 -11.07
N SER A 632 -9.18 1.56 -11.09
CA SER A 632 -9.27 0.65 -9.96
C SER A 632 -8.58 1.23 -8.71
N PHE A 633 -7.40 1.83 -8.87
CA PHE A 633 -6.67 2.46 -7.77
C PHE A 633 -7.26 3.81 -7.35
N ALA A 634 -7.87 4.56 -8.28
CA ALA A 634 -8.62 5.77 -7.95
C ALA A 634 -9.86 5.43 -7.08
N ALA A 635 -10.51 4.30 -7.34
CA ALA A 635 -11.57 3.79 -6.48
C ALA A 635 -11.05 3.42 -5.09
N LEU A 636 -9.87 2.78 -4.98
CA LEU A 636 -9.20 2.52 -3.70
C LEU A 636 -8.90 3.82 -2.95
N ALA A 637 -8.51 4.88 -3.65
CA ALA A 637 -8.25 6.18 -3.06
C ALA A 637 -9.51 6.89 -2.52
N SER A 638 -10.71 6.41 -2.82
CA SER A 638 -11.96 6.92 -2.25
C SER A 638 -12.32 6.33 -0.88
N SER A 639 -11.57 5.32 -0.41
CA SER A 639 -11.74 4.69 0.91
C SER A 639 -11.67 5.71 2.05
N PRO A 640 -12.35 5.49 3.18
CA PRO A 640 -12.38 6.45 4.29
C PRO A 640 -11.03 6.64 4.97
N GLY A 641 -10.21 5.58 5.07
CA GLY A 641 -8.92 5.61 5.77
C GLY A 641 -7.82 6.33 4.99
N THR A 642 -7.11 7.27 5.62
CA THR A 642 -6.01 8.04 4.99
C THR A 642 -4.94 7.13 4.40
N ASP A 643 -4.53 6.09 5.10
CA ASP A 643 -3.52 5.14 4.63
C ASP A 643 -3.92 4.42 3.33
N ILE A 644 -5.21 4.05 3.23
CA ILE A 644 -5.72 3.40 2.02
C ILE A 644 -5.81 4.41 0.87
N LYS A 645 -6.16 5.68 1.15
CA LYS A 645 -6.10 6.77 0.14
C LYS A 645 -4.67 6.96 -0.38
N VAL A 646 -3.69 6.99 0.52
CA VAL A 646 -2.26 7.08 0.16
C VAL A 646 -1.85 5.88 -0.70
N LEU A 647 -2.22 4.67 -0.31
CA LEU A 647 -1.94 3.47 -1.09
C LEU A 647 -2.57 3.54 -2.49
N GLY A 648 -3.87 3.85 -2.58
CA GLY A 648 -4.60 3.95 -3.85
C GLY A 648 -4.01 5.00 -4.79
N THR A 649 -3.72 6.19 -4.28
CA THR A 649 -3.10 7.27 -5.07
C THR A 649 -1.67 6.94 -5.49
N ALA A 650 -0.87 6.33 -4.62
CA ALA A 650 0.49 5.90 -4.94
C ALA A 650 0.51 4.87 -6.07
N LEU A 651 -0.36 3.84 -5.99
CA LEU A 651 -0.47 2.83 -7.04
C LEU A 651 -1.00 3.44 -8.34
N GLY A 652 -2.02 4.32 -8.27
CA GLY A 652 -2.59 4.99 -9.44
C GLY A 652 -1.58 5.91 -10.16
N VAL A 653 -0.92 6.79 -9.41
CA VAL A 653 0.13 7.66 -9.95
C VAL A 653 1.32 6.84 -10.46
N GLY A 654 1.68 5.76 -9.76
CA GLY A 654 2.74 4.85 -10.16
C GLY A 654 2.50 4.25 -11.54
N ILE A 655 1.31 3.73 -11.79
CA ILE A 655 0.94 3.18 -13.11
C ILE A 655 0.96 4.26 -14.19
N LEU A 656 0.52 5.49 -13.90
CA LEU A 656 0.56 6.59 -14.87
C LEU A 656 2.01 7.01 -15.21
N ILE A 657 2.86 7.20 -14.20
CA ILE A 657 4.29 7.53 -14.40
C ILE A 657 4.96 6.44 -15.24
N ASP A 658 4.71 5.19 -14.89
CA ASP A 658 5.31 4.04 -15.55
C ASP A 658 4.83 3.91 -17.01
N ALA A 659 3.52 4.00 -17.26
CA ALA A 659 2.97 3.89 -18.61
C ALA A 659 3.37 5.06 -19.53
N THR A 660 3.55 6.27 -18.98
CA THR A 660 3.84 7.49 -19.76
C THR A 660 5.34 7.80 -19.83
N LEU A 661 5.94 8.24 -18.72
CA LEU A 661 7.33 8.70 -18.72
C LEU A 661 8.31 7.55 -18.92
N VAL A 662 8.07 6.40 -18.30
CA VAL A 662 9.01 5.28 -18.39
C VAL A 662 8.81 4.52 -19.70
N ARG A 663 7.62 3.97 -19.95
CA ARG A 663 7.40 3.04 -21.07
C ARG A 663 7.12 3.70 -22.40
N ALA A 664 6.33 4.77 -22.42
CA ALA A 664 6.02 5.43 -23.67
C ALA A 664 7.14 6.35 -24.14
N LEU A 665 8.08 6.76 -23.26
CA LEU A 665 9.13 7.71 -23.61
C LEU A 665 10.55 7.16 -23.33
N LEU A 666 10.88 6.79 -22.09
CA LEU A 666 12.26 6.47 -21.67
C LEU A 666 12.73 5.10 -22.19
N VAL A 667 11.92 4.05 -22.07
CA VAL A 667 12.28 2.70 -22.54
C VAL A 667 12.60 2.68 -24.04
N PRO A 668 11.73 3.16 -24.96
CA PRO A 668 12.05 3.16 -26.38
C PRO A 668 13.22 4.08 -26.72
N ALA A 669 13.42 5.20 -26.02
CA ALA A 669 14.60 6.06 -26.18
C ALA A 669 15.89 5.32 -25.82
N LEU A 670 15.94 4.66 -24.67
CA LEU A 670 17.11 3.89 -24.22
C LEU A 670 17.37 2.66 -25.09
N VAL A 671 16.32 1.94 -25.55
CA VAL A 671 16.50 0.84 -26.50
C VAL A 671 17.10 1.36 -27.80
N SER A 672 16.64 2.50 -28.30
CA SER A 672 17.20 3.13 -29.50
C SER A 672 18.65 3.65 -29.30
N LEU A 673 19.01 4.14 -28.10
CA LEU A 673 20.35 4.64 -27.77
C LEU A 673 21.39 3.51 -27.69
N PHE A 674 21.04 2.41 -27.02
CA PHE A 674 21.97 1.29 -26.84
C PHE A 674 22.05 0.39 -28.10
N GLY A 675 21.12 0.49 -29.05
CA GLY A 675 21.16 -0.22 -30.33
C GLY A 675 21.37 -1.73 -30.15
N ARG A 676 22.32 -2.29 -30.89
CA ARG A 676 22.64 -3.73 -30.90
C ARG A 676 23.03 -4.33 -29.55
N TRP A 677 23.55 -3.54 -28.61
CA TRP A 677 23.93 -4.01 -27.28
C TRP A 677 22.75 -4.50 -26.46
N ASN A 678 21.54 -4.03 -26.76
CA ASN A 678 20.31 -4.52 -26.10
C ASN A 678 20.07 -6.01 -26.28
N TRP A 679 20.62 -6.61 -27.33
CA TRP A 679 20.29 -7.97 -27.74
C TRP A 679 21.37 -8.98 -27.38
N TRP A 680 22.43 -8.56 -26.71
CA TRP A 680 23.59 -9.35 -26.36
C TRP A 680 23.34 -10.29 -25.16
N LEU A 681 23.72 -11.57 -25.35
CA LEU A 681 23.81 -12.59 -24.31
C LEU A 681 25.11 -13.40 -24.48
N PRO A 682 26.03 -13.40 -23.49
CA PRO A 682 27.27 -14.16 -23.57
C PRO A 682 27.02 -15.67 -23.58
N ASN A 683 27.86 -16.41 -24.31
CA ASN A 683 27.75 -17.85 -24.47
C ASN A 683 27.75 -18.65 -23.16
N GLY A 684 28.57 -18.21 -22.16
CA GLY A 684 28.63 -18.85 -20.85
C GLY A 684 27.26 -18.80 -20.13
N LEU A 685 26.66 -17.59 -20.08
CA LEU A 685 25.36 -17.38 -19.41
C LEU A 685 24.22 -18.07 -20.18
N ALA A 686 24.29 -18.06 -21.52
CA ALA A 686 23.31 -18.77 -22.36
C ALA A 686 23.27 -20.28 -22.05
N ARG A 687 24.45 -20.89 -21.83
CA ARG A 687 24.61 -22.30 -21.47
C ARG A 687 24.02 -22.63 -20.11
N VAL A 688 24.30 -21.80 -19.10
CA VAL A 688 23.74 -21.95 -17.73
C VAL A 688 22.22 -21.85 -17.73
N LEU A 689 21.66 -20.87 -18.46
CA LEU A 689 20.21 -20.63 -18.51
C LEU A 689 19.47 -21.55 -19.51
N ARG A 690 20.20 -22.41 -20.22
CA ARG A 690 19.68 -23.34 -21.27
C ARG A 690 18.87 -22.62 -22.35
N VAL A 691 19.38 -21.48 -22.84
CA VAL A 691 18.79 -20.67 -23.93
C VAL A 691 19.79 -20.49 -25.07
N LYS A 692 19.30 -20.12 -26.26
CA LYS A 692 20.16 -19.82 -27.41
C LYS A 692 21.00 -18.57 -27.11
N ALA A 693 22.29 -18.64 -27.37
CA ALA A 693 23.17 -17.48 -27.28
C ALA A 693 22.77 -16.39 -28.28
N SER A 694 23.00 -15.15 -27.93
CA SER A 694 22.74 -13.99 -28.79
C SER A 694 23.97 -13.10 -28.81
N PRO A 695 24.97 -13.37 -29.71
CA PRO A 695 26.16 -12.56 -29.84
C PRO A 695 25.84 -11.16 -30.34
N VAL A 696 26.70 -10.19 -30.04
CA VAL A 696 26.53 -8.81 -30.56
C VAL A 696 26.70 -8.85 -32.09
N ALA A 697 25.74 -8.31 -32.83
CA ALA A 697 25.87 -8.14 -34.28
C ALA A 697 27.08 -7.25 -34.63
N SER A 698 27.79 -7.56 -35.75
CA SER A 698 28.93 -6.76 -36.18
C SER A 698 28.54 -5.33 -36.54
N ALA A 699 29.48 -4.38 -36.34
CA ALA A 699 29.24 -2.97 -36.68
C ALA A 699 29.01 -2.83 -38.20
N GLY A 700 27.90 -2.16 -38.58
CA GLY A 700 27.55 -1.95 -39.99
C GLY A 700 26.46 -2.86 -40.56
N THR A 701 26.03 -3.88 -39.80
CA THR A 701 24.98 -4.85 -40.27
C THR A 701 23.58 -4.54 -39.83
N GLU A 702 23.32 -3.53 -38.99
CA GLU A 702 21.94 -3.14 -38.63
C GLU A 702 21.28 -2.31 -39.75
N PRO A 703 20.25 -2.81 -40.42
CA PRO A 703 19.52 -2.02 -41.40
C PRO A 703 18.77 -0.87 -40.69
N GLY A 704 18.91 0.35 -41.24
CA GLY A 704 18.10 1.50 -40.82
C GLY A 704 16.62 1.33 -41.09
N LEU A 705 15.82 2.30 -40.70
CA LEU A 705 14.39 2.33 -41.09
C LEU A 705 14.26 2.42 -42.62
N PRO A 706 13.39 1.62 -43.27
CA PRO A 706 13.11 1.73 -44.70
C PRO A 706 12.69 3.16 -45.06
N ALA A 707 13.13 3.67 -46.20
CA ALA A 707 12.86 5.04 -46.67
C ALA A 707 11.36 5.38 -46.68
N THR A 708 10.51 4.39 -47.00
CA THR A 708 9.05 4.49 -46.95
C THR A 708 8.47 4.76 -45.55
N GLN A 709 9.21 4.54 -44.48
CA GLN A 709 8.78 4.84 -43.11
C GLN A 709 9.35 6.15 -42.55
N LEU A 710 10.20 6.83 -43.34
CA LEU A 710 10.82 8.13 -42.98
C LEU A 710 10.04 9.35 -43.51
N THR A 711 9.10 9.15 -44.44
CA THR A 711 8.23 10.23 -44.93
C THR A 711 7.18 10.63 -43.91
N PRO A 712 6.98 11.92 -43.62
CA PRO A 712 5.87 12.39 -42.79
C PRO A 712 4.55 12.13 -43.52
N VAL A 713 3.57 11.54 -42.81
CA VAL A 713 2.17 11.49 -43.23
C VAL A 713 1.44 12.62 -42.56
#